data_73121bac371e63c62ec9139bc396a1c5
#
_entry.id   73121bac371e63c62ec9139bc396a1c5
#
_cell.length_a   1.000
_cell.length_b   1.000
_cell.length_c   1.000
_cell.angle_alpha   90.00
_cell.angle_beta   90.00
_cell.angle_gamma   90.00
#
_symmetry.space_group_name_H-M   'P 1'
#
loop_
_entity.id
_entity.type
_entity.pdbx_description
1 polymer ?
#
loop_
_entity_poly.entity_id
_entity_poly.type
_entity_poly.pdbx_seq_one_letter_code
_entity_poly.pdbx_strand_id
1 'polypeptide(L)'
;MSKSLNSICYHCGSSLLPNEAYSTDLNGVSRSFCCAGCMAIAQTIHGEGLEVFYARRAQSSDKPSAYLASDQIPAKLLPYDDPSLLGRFTRPVGDEGDLETTLRLEKIRCAACVWLCEQHLRRSPGVQDVQINYVTQKVKIIFSPKQVSLARLLFEIERIGYEAWPFEPSLSVERSKKEKRQLLTRLGVALLGMMQVMMYAWPSYVGANDITVEYDLLLGWTSWVLTVPVMLYSAGPIFQAAWRSVQSFRQTHMLGMDVPIALALALAFIAGTINLVTGSGQSYFDSITMFVAFILAARYVELLARQDAQGGAEALAKQLPATCERVLNYPQAQQIELVPVVNCMPGEILRVSPGEVVPADGMLIACESSVDESLLTGESKPIDKKIGDRIYAGTHNILNPLIMRIDAVGQSTRIAGIASLLDQALLAKPLMVSLAEKWAGYFVGFLLLCAFLSSAIWLYIDPSKAWTVLVAVLVASCPCALSLAVPTAMAAAQGAVTRLGLLIVRGHVMEGLVKASDLVLDKTGTLTMGQPELKEIVNLRSGYRREEALALATALEGGQRHPLALSLLRAAELENLSLPVLSEPVINQLGKGLSSGAYRLGSSSWIGAHQDLQTGQYGQVHLADEQGLIASFIFLDTPRVGLQDFLSAVRARNITVHLVSGDDPATVAWWAQKVGIESYQGGCTPEDKYNYIERLQSSGRFVWAIGDGVNDAPLLARADISIAVGAGAPLASAGADAILTASSLTPLAKILLLADKTQMVIKENLMWALIYNLVAIPAAMMGLVNPWIAGVGMSLSSLAVTLNAWRLRKV
;
A
#
# COMPACT_ATOMS: atom_id res chain seq x y z
N MET A 1 59.13 -14.34 -7.72
CA MET A 1 58.41 -13.46 -6.73
C MET A 1 57.02 -13.16 -7.28
N SER A 2 56.02 -13.96 -6.90
CA SER A 2 54.64 -13.80 -7.36
C SER A 2 53.94 -12.78 -6.45
N LYS A 3 53.34 -11.77 -7.02
CA LYS A 3 52.46 -10.78 -6.38
C LYS A 3 51.29 -11.49 -5.68
N SER A 4 51.24 -11.42 -4.35
CA SER A 4 50.02 -11.77 -3.59
C SER A 4 48.91 -10.81 -3.94
N LEU A 5 48.08 -11.18 -4.89
CA LEU A 5 46.77 -10.57 -5.06
C LEU A 5 45.98 -10.85 -3.78
N ASN A 6 45.60 -9.80 -3.06
CA ASN A 6 44.62 -9.89 -1.99
C ASN A 6 43.35 -10.48 -2.61
N SER A 7 43.20 -11.80 -2.49
CA SER A 7 42.05 -12.51 -3.02
C SER A 7 40.84 -12.24 -2.09
N ILE A 8 39.81 -11.72 -2.65
CA ILE A 8 38.53 -11.50 -1.98
C ILE A 8 37.51 -12.56 -2.45
N CYS A 9 36.61 -12.97 -1.58
CA CYS A 9 35.56 -13.92 -1.90
C CYS A 9 34.67 -13.37 -3.02
N TYR A 10 34.53 -14.13 -4.10
CA TYR A 10 33.71 -13.73 -5.26
C TYR A 10 32.25 -13.45 -4.90
N HIS A 11 31.69 -14.15 -3.89
CA HIS A 11 30.29 -13.97 -3.48
C HIS A 11 30.13 -12.86 -2.43
N CYS A 12 30.74 -12.95 -1.25
CA CYS A 12 30.49 -12.03 -0.13
C CYS A 12 31.52 -10.89 0.02
N GLY A 13 32.61 -10.89 -0.78
CA GLY A 13 33.62 -9.84 -0.72
C GLY A 13 34.54 -9.87 0.49
N SER A 14 34.44 -10.88 1.37
CA SER A 14 35.37 -11.04 2.51
C SER A 14 36.78 -11.37 2.04
N SER A 15 37.80 -10.92 2.78
CA SER A 15 39.20 -11.29 2.51
C SER A 15 39.41 -12.80 2.68
N LEU A 16 40.19 -13.41 1.78
CA LEU A 16 40.51 -14.83 1.82
C LEU A 16 41.81 -15.07 2.56
N LEU A 17 41.81 -16.02 3.48
CA LEU A 17 43.03 -16.51 4.12
C LEU A 17 43.74 -17.50 3.20
N PRO A 18 45.07 -17.49 3.10
CA PRO A 18 45.83 -18.25 2.09
C PRO A 18 45.63 -19.78 2.10
N ASN A 19 45.18 -20.36 3.21
CA ASN A 19 45.03 -21.82 3.38
C ASN A 19 43.56 -22.29 3.50
N GLU A 20 42.55 -21.40 3.39
CA GLU A 20 41.14 -21.75 3.60
C GLU A 20 40.24 -21.37 2.41
N ALA A 21 40.81 -21.06 1.28
CA ALA A 21 40.05 -20.62 0.13
C ALA A 21 39.44 -21.80 -0.66
N TYR A 22 38.13 -21.81 -0.81
CA TYR A 22 37.43 -22.71 -1.74
C TYR A 22 37.51 -22.12 -3.13
N SER A 23 37.74 -22.94 -4.15
CA SER A 23 37.76 -22.49 -5.54
C SER A 23 36.94 -23.41 -6.43
N THR A 24 36.23 -22.84 -7.39
CA THR A 24 35.50 -23.57 -8.42
C THR A 24 35.55 -22.81 -9.75
N ASP A 25 35.42 -23.54 -10.83
CA ASP A 25 35.31 -22.96 -12.16
C ASP A 25 33.85 -22.51 -12.40
N LEU A 26 33.66 -21.26 -12.79
CA LEU A 26 32.37 -20.69 -13.16
C LEU A 26 32.52 -20.08 -14.57
N ASN A 27 31.92 -20.74 -15.54
CA ASN A 27 31.92 -20.34 -16.95
C ASN A 27 33.36 -20.15 -17.52
N GLY A 28 34.28 -21.09 -17.20
CA GLY A 28 35.67 -21.04 -17.68
C GLY A 28 36.60 -20.11 -16.90
N VAL A 29 36.12 -19.52 -15.78
CA VAL A 29 36.92 -18.63 -14.93
C VAL A 29 36.98 -19.20 -13.50
N SER A 30 38.17 -19.53 -13.03
CA SER A 30 38.35 -19.96 -11.63
C SER A 30 38.10 -18.81 -10.66
N ARG A 31 37.12 -19.00 -9.72
CA ARG A 31 36.75 -18.02 -8.71
C ARG A 31 36.99 -18.57 -7.32
N SER A 32 37.42 -17.71 -6.41
CA SER A 32 37.76 -18.06 -5.02
C SER A 32 36.69 -17.58 -4.05
N PHE A 33 36.44 -18.38 -3.01
CA PHE A 33 35.37 -18.19 -2.01
C PHE A 33 35.93 -18.38 -0.59
N CYS A 34 35.35 -17.68 0.38
CA CYS A 34 35.78 -17.76 1.78
C CYS A 34 35.18 -18.97 2.52
N CYS A 35 34.14 -19.61 1.98
CA CYS A 35 33.55 -20.80 2.56
C CYS A 35 32.75 -21.58 1.48
N ALA A 36 32.45 -22.84 1.78
CA ALA A 36 31.70 -23.71 0.90
C ALA A 36 30.26 -23.17 0.61
N GLY A 37 29.66 -22.46 1.57
CA GLY A 37 28.35 -21.83 1.37
C GLY A 37 28.38 -20.72 0.30
N CYS A 38 29.37 -19.84 0.31
CA CYS A 38 29.56 -18.84 -0.74
C CYS A 38 29.81 -19.45 -2.10
N MET A 39 30.54 -20.59 -2.15
CA MET A 39 30.78 -21.33 -3.37
C MET A 39 29.48 -21.97 -3.92
N ALA A 40 28.70 -22.64 -3.06
CA ALA A 40 27.45 -23.27 -3.45
C ALA A 40 26.41 -22.25 -3.98
N ILE A 41 26.23 -21.12 -3.32
CA ILE A 41 25.35 -20.05 -3.79
C ILE A 41 25.81 -19.52 -5.16
N ALA A 42 27.10 -19.31 -5.34
CA ALA A 42 27.61 -18.85 -6.62
C ALA A 42 27.42 -19.88 -7.74
N GLN A 43 27.59 -21.16 -7.44
CA GLN A 43 27.33 -22.27 -8.36
C GLN A 43 25.83 -22.33 -8.74
N THR A 44 24.91 -22.16 -7.78
CA THR A 44 23.47 -22.10 -8.04
C THR A 44 23.14 -20.92 -8.96
N ILE A 45 23.61 -19.72 -8.66
CA ILE A 45 23.35 -18.51 -9.46
C ILE A 45 23.89 -18.66 -10.90
N HIS A 46 25.10 -19.19 -11.06
CA HIS A 46 25.69 -19.44 -12.39
C HIS A 46 25.02 -20.62 -13.12
N GLY A 47 24.71 -21.69 -12.40
CA GLY A 47 24.02 -22.87 -12.96
C GLY A 47 22.64 -22.55 -13.51
N GLU A 48 21.97 -21.57 -12.95
CA GLU A 48 20.69 -21.03 -13.42
C GLU A 48 20.84 -19.92 -14.48
N GLY A 49 22.06 -19.58 -14.92
CA GLY A 49 22.28 -18.48 -15.88
C GLY A 49 21.89 -17.10 -15.35
N LEU A 50 22.00 -16.89 -14.04
CA LEU A 50 21.68 -15.63 -13.37
C LEU A 50 22.94 -14.82 -12.99
N GLU A 51 24.09 -15.12 -13.60
CA GLU A 51 25.39 -14.47 -13.34
C GLU A 51 25.37 -12.96 -13.52
N VAL A 52 24.41 -12.41 -14.27
CA VAL A 52 24.15 -10.97 -14.41
C VAL A 52 23.94 -10.31 -13.04
N PHE A 53 23.51 -11.05 -12.03
CA PHE A 53 23.44 -10.61 -10.63
C PHE A 53 24.79 -10.05 -10.14
N TYR A 54 25.89 -10.77 -10.39
CA TYR A 54 27.23 -10.34 -9.95
C TYR A 54 27.70 -9.05 -10.64
N ALA A 55 27.22 -8.79 -11.85
CA ALA A 55 27.50 -7.53 -12.56
C ALA A 55 26.59 -6.37 -12.10
N ARG A 56 25.37 -6.66 -11.62
CA ARG A 56 24.37 -5.66 -11.26
C ARG A 56 24.24 -5.38 -9.77
N ARG A 57 24.81 -6.22 -8.89
CA ARG A 57 24.71 -6.02 -7.44
C ARG A 57 25.46 -4.77 -6.99
N ALA A 58 24.81 -3.97 -6.14
CA ALA A 58 25.40 -2.76 -5.57
C ALA A 58 26.41 -3.02 -4.45
N GLN A 59 26.35 -4.18 -3.79
CA GLN A 59 27.21 -4.59 -2.67
C GLN A 59 27.47 -6.09 -2.74
N SER A 60 28.58 -6.54 -2.13
CA SER A 60 28.82 -7.96 -1.92
C SER A 60 27.71 -8.56 -1.08
N SER A 61 27.30 -9.79 -1.40
CA SER A 61 26.28 -10.53 -0.67
C SER A 61 26.78 -10.85 0.75
N ASP A 62 25.85 -11.07 1.68
CA ASP A 62 26.24 -11.51 3.03
C ASP A 62 26.79 -12.91 2.99
N LYS A 63 27.66 -13.22 3.96
CA LYS A 63 28.13 -14.58 4.17
C LYS A 63 26.91 -15.42 4.62
N PRO A 64 26.64 -16.58 4.00
CA PRO A 64 25.51 -17.41 4.39
C PRO A 64 25.67 -17.89 5.83
N SER A 65 24.56 -17.89 6.57
CA SER A 65 24.53 -18.30 7.98
C SER A 65 24.65 -19.81 8.18
N ALA A 66 24.30 -20.60 7.17
CA ALA A 66 24.42 -22.04 7.16
C ALA A 66 24.82 -22.57 5.78
N TYR A 67 25.52 -23.70 5.75
CA TYR A 67 25.90 -24.41 4.52
C TYR A 67 24.76 -25.35 4.11
N LEU A 68 24.17 -25.12 2.96
CA LEU A 68 23.11 -25.96 2.38
C LEU A 68 23.70 -26.76 1.23
N ALA A 69 24.39 -27.84 1.56
CA ALA A 69 25.02 -28.74 0.56
C ALA A 69 24.06 -29.80 0.00
N SER A 70 22.90 -30.00 0.60
CA SER A 70 21.94 -31.03 0.19
C SER A 70 20.67 -30.37 -0.38
N ASP A 71 20.02 -31.04 -1.31
CA ASP A 71 18.72 -30.66 -1.86
C ASP A 71 17.56 -31.00 -0.90
N GLN A 72 17.87 -31.39 0.33
CA GLN A 72 16.89 -31.71 1.37
C GLN A 72 16.46 -30.46 2.11
N ILE A 73 15.14 -30.29 2.25
CA ILE A 73 14.54 -29.19 3.00
C ILE A 73 14.95 -29.31 4.47
N PRO A 74 15.50 -28.25 5.08
CA PRO A 74 15.86 -28.27 6.49
C PRO A 74 14.66 -28.56 7.39
N ALA A 75 14.87 -29.38 8.46
CA ALA A 75 13.79 -29.76 9.38
C ALA A 75 13.06 -28.55 10.01
N LYS A 76 13.73 -27.38 10.14
CA LYS A 76 13.14 -26.14 10.65
C LYS A 76 12.04 -25.55 9.72
N LEU A 77 12.06 -25.90 8.42
CA LEU A 77 11.09 -25.40 7.43
C LEU A 77 9.92 -26.33 7.22
N LEU A 78 10.06 -27.64 7.50
CA LEU A 78 9.01 -28.63 7.31
C LEU A 78 7.67 -28.31 8.02
N PRO A 79 7.66 -27.70 9.23
CA PRO A 79 6.39 -27.34 9.89
C PRO A 79 5.51 -26.39 9.08
N TYR A 80 6.06 -25.61 8.13
CA TYR A 80 5.26 -24.70 7.31
C TYR A 80 4.38 -25.40 6.27
N ASP A 81 4.62 -26.68 6.02
CA ASP A 81 3.79 -27.52 5.14
C ASP A 81 2.66 -28.22 5.89
N ASP A 82 2.59 -28.10 7.24
CA ASP A 82 1.48 -28.64 8.02
C ASP A 82 0.18 -27.92 7.62
N PRO A 83 -0.90 -28.65 7.30
CA PRO A 83 -2.18 -28.06 6.87
C PRO A 83 -2.74 -27.02 7.84
N SER A 84 -2.50 -27.19 9.15
CA SER A 84 -2.95 -26.26 10.19
C SER A 84 -2.19 -24.92 10.16
N LEU A 85 -0.92 -24.94 9.75
CA LEU A 85 -0.08 -23.74 9.61
C LEU A 85 -0.16 -23.17 8.19
N LEU A 86 -0.26 -24.01 7.18
CA LEU A 86 -0.35 -23.58 5.78
C LEU A 86 -1.52 -22.62 5.56
N GLY A 87 -2.71 -22.94 6.08
CA GLY A 87 -3.91 -22.09 6.01
C GLY A 87 -3.77 -20.73 6.71
N ARG A 88 -2.79 -20.56 7.60
CA ARG A 88 -2.51 -19.27 8.28
C ARG A 88 -1.67 -18.34 7.42
N PHE A 89 -0.82 -18.89 6.56
CA PHE A 89 0.17 -18.13 5.79
C PHE A 89 -0.14 -18.08 4.30
N THR A 90 -1.19 -18.79 3.87
CA THR A 90 -1.62 -18.84 2.47
C THR A 90 -3.10 -18.51 2.34
N ARG A 91 -3.48 -17.97 1.17
CA ARG A 91 -4.88 -17.79 0.78
C ARG A 91 -5.12 -18.38 -0.61
N PRO A 92 -6.29 -18.97 -0.87
CA PRO A 92 -6.63 -19.45 -2.19
C PRO A 92 -6.80 -18.29 -3.17
N VAL A 93 -6.32 -18.46 -4.40
CA VAL A 93 -6.43 -17.49 -5.50
C VAL A 93 -6.92 -18.20 -6.74
N GLY A 94 -7.98 -17.69 -7.36
CA GLY A 94 -8.58 -18.28 -8.56
C GLY A 94 -9.35 -19.58 -8.29
N ASP A 95 -9.89 -20.17 -9.38
CA ASP A 95 -10.72 -21.39 -9.30
C ASP A 95 -9.89 -22.69 -9.41
N GLU A 96 -8.59 -22.60 -9.70
CA GLU A 96 -7.72 -23.76 -9.93
C GLU A 96 -7.05 -24.32 -8.67
N GLY A 97 -7.29 -23.70 -7.50
CA GLY A 97 -6.78 -24.16 -6.21
C GLY A 97 -5.33 -23.71 -5.94
N ASP A 98 -4.86 -22.67 -6.61
CA ASP A 98 -3.58 -22.03 -6.34
C ASP A 98 -3.61 -21.25 -5.02
N LEU A 99 -2.43 -21.14 -4.41
CA LEU A 99 -2.25 -20.44 -3.13
C LEU A 99 -1.37 -19.21 -3.31
N GLU A 100 -1.75 -18.15 -2.64
CA GLU A 100 -0.93 -16.95 -2.48
C GLU A 100 -0.33 -16.91 -1.08
N THR A 101 0.95 -16.61 -0.98
CA THR A 101 1.64 -16.37 0.29
C THR A 101 2.38 -15.03 0.26
N THR A 102 2.44 -14.38 1.41
CA THR A 102 3.30 -13.21 1.61
C THR A 102 4.39 -13.55 2.60
N LEU A 103 5.65 -13.48 2.14
CA LEU A 103 6.81 -13.72 2.97
C LEU A 103 7.57 -12.42 3.20
N ARG A 104 8.27 -12.32 4.31
CA ARG A 104 9.25 -11.27 4.55
C ARG A 104 10.63 -11.78 4.23
N LEU A 105 11.33 -11.06 3.36
CA LEU A 105 12.72 -11.33 3.01
C LEU A 105 13.66 -10.56 3.93
N GLU A 106 14.74 -11.21 4.38
CA GLU A 106 15.81 -10.55 5.10
C GLU A 106 17.07 -10.45 4.23
N LYS A 107 17.92 -9.49 4.55
CA LYS A 107 19.21 -9.26 3.87
C LYS A 107 19.12 -8.73 2.43
N ILE A 108 17.96 -8.35 1.94
CA ILE A 108 17.81 -7.67 0.64
C ILE A 108 18.31 -6.22 0.78
N ARG A 109 19.37 -5.88 0.04
CA ARG A 109 20.05 -4.59 0.14
C ARG A 109 20.04 -3.74 -1.12
N CYS A 110 19.64 -4.30 -2.26
CA CYS A 110 19.66 -3.59 -3.54
C CYS A 110 18.69 -4.19 -4.55
N ALA A 111 18.40 -3.43 -5.61
CA ALA A 111 17.51 -3.87 -6.67
C ALA A 111 18.00 -5.15 -7.39
N ALA A 112 19.31 -5.40 -7.44
CA ALA A 112 19.86 -6.63 -8.00
C ALA A 112 19.50 -7.86 -7.14
N CYS A 113 19.42 -7.69 -5.82
CA CYS A 113 18.99 -8.75 -4.89
C CYS A 113 17.51 -9.10 -5.13
N VAL A 114 16.67 -8.08 -5.33
CA VAL A 114 15.24 -8.26 -5.69
C VAL A 114 15.13 -9.04 -7.00
N TRP A 115 15.82 -8.57 -8.03
CA TRP A 115 15.82 -9.20 -9.35
C TRP A 115 16.28 -10.66 -9.29
N LEU A 116 17.34 -10.95 -8.54
CA LEU A 116 17.82 -12.33 -8.37
C LEU A 116 16.76 -13.22 -7.73
N CYS A 117 16.18 -12.79 -6.61
CA CYS A 117 15.14 -13.55 -5.92
C CYS A 117 13.90 -13.76 -6.81
N GLU A 118 13.46 -12.73 -7.54
CA GLU A 118 12.32 -12.87 -8.47
C GLU A 118 12.60 -13.85 -9.59
N GLN A 119 13.76 -13.75 -10.25
CA GLN A 119 14.12 -14.64 -11.35
C GLN A 119 14.32 -16.09 -10.88
N HIS A 120 14.95 -16.29 -9.73
CA HIS A 120 15.14 -17.63 -9.17
C HIS A 120 13.80 -18.29 -8.82
N LEU A 121 12.91 -17.57 -8.10
CA LEU A 121 11.60 -18.10 -7.71
C LEU A 121 10.67 -18.36 -8.92
N ARG A 122 10.68 -17.48 -9.92
CA ARG A 122 9.87 -17.68 -11.15
C ARG A 122 10.27 -18.93 -11.95
N ARG A 123 11.50 -19.39 -11.78
CA ARG A 123 12.00 -20.64 -12.41
C ARG A 123 11.64 -21.90 -11.62
N SER A 124 11.20 -21.74 -10.37
CA SER A 124 10.79 -22.88 -9.55
C SER A 124 9.49 -23.47 -10.09
N PRO A 125 9.43 -24.82 -10.32
CA PRO A 125 8.21 -25.46 -10.80
C PRO A 125 7.01 -25.16 -9.87
N GLY A 126 5.87 -24.83 -10.46
CA GLY A 126 4.65 -24.56 -9.71
C GLY A 126 4.50 -23.11 -9.20
N VAL A 127 5.46 -22.24 -9.43
CA VAL A 127 5.34 -20.80 -9.15
C VAL A 127 4.75 -20.09 -10.36
N GLN A 128 3.65 -19.36 -10.16
CA GLN A 128 2.96 -18.65 -11.24
C GLN A 128 3.35 -17.19 -11.30
N ASP A 129 3.39 -16.49 -10.13
CA ASP A 129 3.83 -15.09 -10.06
C ASP A 129 4.62 -14.81 -8.79
N VAL A 130 5.59 -13.91 -8.92
CA VAL A 130 6.43 -13.43 -7.82
C VAL A 130 6.58 -11.93 -7.94
N GLN A 131 6.27 -11.23 -6.86
CA GLN A 131 6.43 -9.78 -6.74
C GLN A 131 7.19 -9.46 -5.46
N ILE A 132 8.34 -8.82 -5.59
CA ILE A 132 9.18 -8.45 -4.43
C ILE A 132 9.23 -6.94 -4.29
N ASN A 133 8.92 -6.49 -3.08
CA ASN A 133 9.10 -5.10 -2.73
C ASN A 133 10.39 -4.88 -1.95
N TYR A 134 11.27 -4.07 -2.52
CA TYR A 134 12.56 -3.73 -1.92
C TYR A 134 12.42 -2.92 -0.62
N VAL A 135 11.45 -1.99 -0.56
CA VAL A 135 11.31 -1.06 0.57
C VAL A 135 10.75 -1.74 1.81
N THR A 136 9.72 -2.59 1.62
CA THR A 136 9.08 -3.32 2.71
C THR A 136 9.72 -4.67 2.96
N GLN A 137 10.60 -5.12 2.07
CA GLN A 137 11.24 -6.44 2.12
C GLN A 137 10.22 -7.59 2.14
N LYS A 138 9.05 -7.38 1.52
CA LYS A 138 8.01 -8.41 1.38
C LYS A 138 8.09 -9.02 -0.02
N VAL A 139 7.84 -10.32 -0.11
CA VAL A 139 7.62 -11.04 -1.36
C VAL A 139 6.23 -11.66 -1.33
N LYS A 140 5.49 -11.44 -2.40
CA LYS A 140 4.22 -12.10 -2.68
C LYS A 140 4.47 -13.18 -3.72
N ILE A 141 4.04 -14.41 -3.45
CA ILE A 141 4.24 -15.56 -4.32
C ILE A 141 2.88 -16.23 -4.55
N ILE A 142 2.52 -16.44 -5.82
CA ILE A 142 1.37 -17.27 -6.22
C ILE A 142 1.93 -18.60 -6.72
N PHE A 143 1.48 -19.70 -6.12
CA PHE A 143 2.03 -21.03 -6.43
C PHE A 143 0.97 -22.14 -6.35
N SER A 144 1.21 -23.21 -7.09
CA SER A 144 0.36 -24.41 -7.05
C SER A 144 0.84 -25.38 -5.97
N PRO A 145 0.04 -25.62 -4.91
CA PRO A 145 0.43 -26.52 -3.82
C PRO A 145 0.61 -27.98 -4.24
N LYS A 146 0.11 -28.34 -5.44
CA LYS A 146 0.30 -29.67 -6.05
C LYS A 146 1.71 -29.88 -6.59
N GLN A 147 2.44 -28.80 -6.89
CA GLN A 147 3.77 -28.86 -7.52
C GLN A 147 4.89 -28.40 -6.61
N VAL A 148 4.64 -27.41 -5.74
CA VAL A 148 5.63 -26.87 -4.82
C VAL A 148 5.00 -26.58 -3.47
N SER A 149 5.72 -26.90 -2.38
CA SER A 149 5.28 -26.61 -1.02
C SER A 149 5.82 -25.28 -0.50
N LEU A 150 5.20 -24.72 0.58
CA LEU A 150 5.67 -23.48 1.19
C LEU A 150 7.07 -23.63 1.78
N ALA A 151 7.35 -24.78 2.42
CA ALA A 151 8.68 -25.08 2.93
C ALA A 151 9.74 -25.13 1.81
N ARG A 152 9.38 -25.65 0.62
CA ARG A 152 10.27 -25.65 -0.54
C ARG A 152 10.55 -24.23 -1.05
N LEU A 153 9.55 -23.36 -1.11
CA LEU A 153 9.74 -21.96 -1.51
C LEU A 153 10.67 -21.20 -0.54
N LEU A 154 10.50 -21.40 0.76
CA LEU A 154 11.40 -20.83 1.77
C LEU A 154 12.84 -21.35 1.61
N PHE A 155 12.99 -22.63 1.30
CA PHE A 155 14.28 -23.25 1.06
C PHE A 155 14.96 -22.72 -0.21
N GLU A 156 14.22 -22.52 -1.30
CA GLU A 156 14.78 -21.92 -2.53
C GLU A 156 15.33 -20.51 -2.28
N ILE A 157 14.65 -19.70 -1.44
CA ILE A 157 15.15 -18.39 -1.06
C ILE A 157 16.45 -18.51 -0.24
N GLU A 158 16.54 -19.49 0.67
CA GLU A 158 17.77 -19.74 1.43
C GLU A 158 18.93 -20.22 0.53
N ARG A 159 18.66 -20.97 -0.54
CA ARG A 159 19.68 -21.45 -1.51
C ARG A 159 20.43 -20.32 -2.20
N ILE A 160 19.78 -19.19 -2.43
CA ILE A 160 20.41 -18.00 -3.03
C ILE A 160 20.96 -17.02 -2.00
N GLY A 161 20.99 -17.42 -0.70
CA GLY A 161 21.65 -16.66 0.38
C GLY A 161 20.80 -15.64 1.10
N TYR A 162 19.48 -15.67 0.89
CA TYR A 162 18.53 -14.82 1.60
C TYR A 162 17.73 -15.63 2.61
N GLU A 163 17.16 -14.98 3.61
CA GLU A 163 16.28 -15.60 4.59
C GLU A 163 14.87 -15.08 4.38
N ALA A 164 13.88 -15.96 4.46
CA ALA A 164 12.47 -15.61 4.33
C ALA A 164 11.64 -16.21 5.47
N TRP A 165 10.64 -15.47 5.93
CA TRP A 165 9.70 -15.89 6.95
C TRP A 165 8.29 -15.52 6.52
N PRO A 166 7.27 -16.35 6.82
CA PRO A 166 5.88 -15.96 6.63
C PRO A 166 5.59 -14.64 7.35
N PHE A 167 4.88 -13.75 6.68
CA PHE A 167 4.58 -12.43 7.23
C PHE A 167 3.47 -12.52 8.27
N GLU A 168 3.79 -12.17 9.52
CA GLU A 168 2.83 -11.98 10.59
C GLU A 168 2.69 -10.48 10.92
N PRO A 169 1.47 -9.91 10.86
CA PRO A 169 1.24 -8.49 11.18
C PRO A 169 1.66 -8.11 12.61
N SER A 170 1.55 -9.03 13.57
CA SER A 170 1.96 -8.83 14.96
C SER A 170 3.45 -8.51 15.12
N LEU A 171 4.33 -9.13 14.33
CA LEU A 171 5.77 -8.89 14.35
C LEU A 171 6.17 -7.55 13.74
N SER A 172 5.37 -6.99 12.81
CA SER A 172 5.62 -5.68 12.21
C SER A 172 5.48 -4.56 13.25
N VAL A 173 4.50 -4.68 14.15
CA VAL A 173 4.23 -3.73 15.25
C VAL A 173 5.38 -3.71 16.27
N GLU A 174 5.90 -4.88 16.64
CA GLU A 174 7.04 -4.95 17.57
C GLU A 174 8.29 -4.33 16.99
N ARG A 175 8.56 -4.56 15.69
CA ARG A 175 9.72 -3.95 15.01
C ARG A 175 9.59 -2.45 14.88
N SER A 176 8.41 -1.92 14.53
CA SER A 176 8.13 -0.50 14.49
C SER A 176 8.33 0.14 15.87
N LYS A 177 7.88 -0.50 16.94
CA LYS A 177 8.15 -0.07 18.33
C LYS A 177 9.64 -0.11 18.66
N LYS A 178 10.38 -1.14 18.22
CA LYS A 178 11.83 -1.29 18.44
C LYS A 178 12.61 -0.20 17.71
N GLU A 179 12.28 0.08 16.44
CA GLU A 179 12.89 1.15 15.65
C GLU A 179 12.67 2.53 16.29
N LYS A 180 11.42 2.81 16.68
CA LYS A 180 11.06 4.03 17.42
C LYS A 180 11.86 4.17 18.73
N ARG A 181 11.95 3.09 19.52
CA ARG A 181 12.70 3.08 20.77
C ARG A 181 14.20 3.29 20.55
N GLN A 182 14.79 2.64 19.54
CA GLN A 182 16.20 2.81 19.20
C GLN A 182 16.51 4.24 18.77
N LEU A 183 15.66 4.83 17.91
CA LEU A 183 15.88 6.21 17.48
C LEU A 183 15.70 7.19 18.63
N LEU A 184 14.70 6.97 19.50
CA LEU A 184 14.48 7.79 20.71
C LEU A 184 15.66 7.69 21.69
N THR A 185 16.23 6.51 21.91
CA THR A 185 17.41 6.32 22.78
C THR A 185 18.63 7.07 22.22
N ARG A 186 18.86 7.00 20.90
CA ARG A 186 19.94 7.72 20.22
C ARG A 186 19.76 9.23 20.30
N LEU A 187 18.52 9.70 20.12
CA LEU A 187 18.17 11.10 20.29
C LEU A 187 18.39 11.55 21.73
N GLY A 188 18.01 10.74 22.73
CA GLY A 188 18.22 11.03 24.14
C GLY A 188 19.71 11.20 24.47
N VAL A 189 20.58 10.30 23.99
CA VAL A 189 22.03 10.41 24.17
C VAL A 189 22.58 11.67 23.48
N ALA A 190 22.11 11.98 22.26
CA ALA A 190 22.53 13.19 21.55
C ALA A 190 22.09 14.47 22.26
N LEU A 191 20.85 14.55 22.79
CA LEU A 191 20.33 15.68 23.53
C LEU A 191 21.08 15.89 24.86
N LEU A 192 21.34 14.84 25.61
CA LEU A 192 22.13 14.92 26.83
C LEU A 192 23.55 15.40 26.55
N GLY A 193 24.21 14.83 25.52
CA GLY A 193 25.52 15.28 25.08
C GLY A 193 25.50 16.74 24.65
N MET A 194 24.52 17.16 23.86
CA MET A 194 24.35 18.55 23.44
C MET A 194 24.19 19.49 24.61
N MET A 195 23.31 19.19 25.58
CA MET A 195 23.08 20.04 26.74
C MET A 195 24.37 20.27 27.57
N GLN A 196 25.12 19.19 27.81
CA GLN A 196 26.34 19.26 28.59
C GLN A 196 27.45 20.03 27.85
N VAL A 197 27.68 19.70 26.55
CA VAL A 197 28.70 20.37 25.74
C VAL A 197 28.40 21.85 25.55
N MET A 198 27.11 22.21 25.32
CA MET A 198 26.69 23.61 25.22
C MET A 198 26.91 24.38 26.54
N MET A 199 26.70 23.74 27.69
CA MET A 199 26.98 24.36 29.00
C MET A 199 28.48 24.67 29.13
N TYR A 200 29.37 23.79 28.67
CA TYR A 200 30.80 24.03 28.69
C TYR A 200 31.28 25.04 27.64
N ALA A 201 30.62 25.15 26.52
CA ALA A 201 30.91 26.14 25.49
C ALA A 201 30.33 27.54 25.78
N TRP A 202 29.37 27.67 26.71
CA TRP A 202 28.71 28.95 27.05
C TRP A 202 29.66 30.09 27.41
N PRO A 203 30.71 29.88 28.26
CA PRO A 203 31.63 30.95 28.61
C PRO A 203 32.37 31.53 27.39
N SER A 204 32.72 30.73 26.40
CA SER A 204 33.36 31.20 25.17
C SER A 204 32.44 32.09 24.32
N TYR A 205 31.10 31.90 24.41
CA TYR A 205 30.11 32.71 23.68
C TYR A 205 29.81 34.05 24.36
N VAL A 206 29.88 34.11 25.71
CA VAL A 206 29.56 35.33 26.50
C VAL A 206 30.78 36.25 26.60
N GLY A 207 31.94 35.83 26.11
CA GLY A 207 33.13 36.67 26.13
C GLY A 207 33.71 36.88 27.54
N ALA A 208 33.61 35.87 28.41
CA ALA A 208 34.19 35.92 29.73
C ALA A 208 35.72 35.92 29.60
N ASN A 209 36.33 37.13 29.61
CA ASN A 209 37.79 37.36 29.48
C ASN A 209 38.58 36.89 30.71
N ASP A 210 37.90 36.35 31.75
CA ASP A 210 38.51 35.91 33.02
C ASP A 210 38.81 34.39 33.04
N ILE A 211 38.61 33.65 31.97
CA ILE A 211 38.90 32.20 31.90
C ILE A 211 40.38 32.01 31.66
N THR A 212 41.08 31.28 32.56
CA THR A 212 42.46 30.92 32.33
C THR A 212 42.58 29.87 31.23
N VAL A 213 43.68 29.88 30.51
CA VAL A 213 43.93 28.91 29.37
C VAL A 213 43.79 27.45 29.85
N GLU A 214 44.13 27.17 31.12
CA GLU A 214 44.01 25.82 31.72
C GLU A 214 42.54 25.36 31.84
N TYR A 215 41.62 26.25 32.26
CA TYR A 215 40.17 25.96 32.33
C TYR A 215 39.55 25.81 30.97
N ASP A 216 39.95 26.64 30.02
CA ASP A 216 39.44 26.50 28.62
C ASP A 216 39.86 25.15 28.01
N LEU A 217 41.11 24.73 28.26
CA LEU A 217 41.61 23.43 27.81
C LEU A 217 40.89 22.26 28.51
N LEU A 218 40.58 22.36 29.80
CA LEU A 218 39.84 21.35 30.57
C LEU A 218 38.38 21.22 30.04
N LEU A 219 37.68 22.33 29.77
CA LEU A 219 36.34 22.34 29.22
C LEU A 219 36.33 21.78 27.81
N GLY A 220 37.38 22.05 27.00
CA GLY A 220 37.58 21.50 25.69
C GLY A 220 37.71 19.96 25.71
N TRP A 221 38.56 19.41 26.56
CA TRP A 221 38.73 17.94 26.70
C TRP A 221 37.46 17.26 27.23
N THR A 222 36.74 17.90 28.19
CA THR A 222 35.48 17.38 28.69
C THR A 222 34.42 17.35 27.57
N SER A 223 34.36 18.40 26.77
CA SER A 223 33.47 18.47 25.59
C SER A 223 33.82 17.38 24.57
N TRP A 224 35.12 17.11 24.34
CA TRP A 224 35.56 16.04 23.45
C TRP A 224 35.09 14.66 23.95
N VAL A 225 35.31 14.35 25.24
CA VAL A 225 34.91 13.06 25.86
C VAL A 225 33.39 12.85 25.72
N LEU A 226 32.59 13.88 25.93
CA LEU A 226 31.13 13.82 25.81
C LEU A 226 30.65 13.70 24.34
N THR A 227 31.43 14.22 23.40
CA THR A 227 31.12 14.16 21.98
C THR A 227 31.37 12.76 21.39
N VAL A 228 32.35 12.01 21.92
CA VAL A 228 32.69 10.66 21.43
C VAL A 228 31.49 9.69 21.46
N PRO A 229 30.72 9.53 22.57
CA PRO A 229 29.52 8.69 22.58
C PRO A 229 28.46 9.16 21.58
N VAL A 230 28.30 10.47 21.39
CA VAL A 230 27.36 11.03 20.39
C VAL A 230 27.76 10.63 18.99
N MET A 231 29.05 10.72 18.66
CA MET A 231 29.59 10.33 17.35
C MET A 231 29.48 8.82 17.07
N LEU A 232 29.85 7.99 18.04
CA LEU A 232 29.90 6.53 17.86
C LEU A 232 28.50 5.89 17.92
N TYR A 233 27.67 6.29 18.88
CA TYR A 233 26.37 5.68 19.12
C TYR A 233 25.24 6.41 18.40
N SER A 234 25.10 7.74 18.60
CA SER A 234 23.98 8.50 18.04
C SER A 234 24.14 8.73 16.54
N ALA A 235 25.31 9.14 16.07
CA ALA A 235 25.62 9.34 14.64
C ALA A 235 25.99 8.05 13.90
N GLY A 236 26.19 6.94 14.59
CA GLY A 236 26.58 5.65 14.00
C GLY A 236 25.78 5.22 12.76
N PRO A 237 24.44 5.30 12.74
CA PRO A 237 23.67 4.97 11.54
C PRO A 237 23.94 5.88 10.35
N ILE A 238 24.25 7.16 10.58
CA ILE A 238 24.58 8.13 9.53
C ILE A 238 25.89 7.72 8.87
N PHE A 239 26.90 7.39 9.65
CA PHE A 239 28.19 6.89 9.12
C PHE A 239 28.03 5.56 8.37
N GLN A 240 27.23 4.65 8.90
CA GLN A 240 26.94 3.37 8.23
C GLN A 240 26.22 3.56 6.89
N ALA A 241 25.25 4.48 6.83
CA ALA A 241 24.51 4.78 5.60
C ALA A 241 25.41 5.48 4.57
N ALA A 242 26.25 6.44 5.02
CA ALA A 242 27.22 7.11 4.18
C ALA A 242 28.25 6.13 3.59
N TRP A 243 28.80 5.24 4.43
CA TRP A 243 29.76 4.23 4.00
C TRP A 243 29.17 3.30 2.94
N ARG A 244 27.95 2.82 3.16
CA ARG A 244 27.20 2.00 2.18
C ARG A 244 27.00 2.75 0.87
N SER A 245 26.64 4.03 0.93
CA SER A 245 26.44 4.85 -0.25
C SER A 245 27.73 5.07 -1.05
N VAL A 246 28.85 5.30 -0.38
CA VAL A 246 30.17 5.43 -1.03
C VAL A 246 30.58 4.11 -1.70
N GLN A 247 30.33 2.97 -1.04
CA GLN A 247 30.62 1.66 -1.65
C GLN A 247 29.76 1.39 -2.90
N SER A 248 28.49 1.85 -2.90
CA SER A 248 27.59 1.68 -4.04
C SER A 248 27.84 2.71 -5.17
N PHE A 249 28.60 3.77 -4.93
CA PHE A 249 28.85 4.85 -5.89
C PHE A 249 29.40 4.36 -7.23
N ARG A 250 30.31 3.38 -7.21
CA ARG A 250 30.88 2.81 -8.45
C ARG A 250 29.86 2.18 -9.38
N GLN A 251 28.68 1.82 -8.86
CA GLN A 251 27.64 1.10 -9.60
C GLN A 251 26.43 2.00 -9.91
N THR A 252 26.08 2.88 -8.97
CA THR A 252 24.88 3.74 -9.08
C THR A 252 25.20 5.10 -9.63
N HIS A 253 26.48 5.52 -9.64
CA HIS A 253 26.95 6.87 -9.93
C HIS A 253 26.22 7.98 -9.15
N MET A 254 25.62 7.61 -8.00
CA MET A 254 24.88 8.52 -7.14
C MET A 254 25.36 8.40 -5.70
N LEU A 255 25.54 9.55 -5.05
CA LEU A 255 25.89 9.65 -3.64
C LEU A 255 24.59 9.84 -2.83
N GLY A 256 24.47 9.08 -1.75
CA GLY A 256 23.37 9.24 -0.81
C GLY A 256 23.51 10.51 0.04
N MET A 257 22.39 11.00 0.54
CA MET A 257 22.32 12.23 1.32
C MET A 257 23.07 12.19 2.66
N ASP A 258 23.36 11.01 3.19
CA ASP A 258 24.11 10.84 4.43
C ASP A 258 25.62 11.08 4.24
N VAL A 259 26.13 11.11 2.99
CA VAL A 259 27.56 11.28 2.71
C VAL A 259 28.07 12.68 3.09
N PRO A 260 27.46 13.79 2.64
CA PRO A 260 27.87 15.13 3.07
C PRO A 260 27.78 15.31 4.58
N ILE A 261 26.72 14.77 5.23
CA ILE A 261 26.50 14.87 6.67
C ILE A 261 27.61 14.14 7.43
N ALA A 262 27.89 12.89 7.07
CA ALA A 262 28.94 12.11 7.69
C ALA A 262 30.32 12.74 7.51
N LEU A 263 30.57 13.29 6.30
CA LEU A 263 31.80 14.00 6.01
C LEU A 263 31.96 15.28 6.86
N ALA A 264 30.87 16.08 6.96
CA ALA A 264 30.85 17.28 7.79
C ALA A 264 31.15 16.96 9.27
N LEU A 265 30.48 15.93 9.82
CA LEU A 265 30.69 15.48 11.22
C LEU A 265 32.12 14.99 11.44
N ALA A 266 32.65 14.17 10.52
CA ALA A 266 34.02 13.66 10.63
C ALA A 266 35.06 14.80 10.56
N LEU A 267 34.92 15.68 9.59
CA LEU A 267 35.83 16.81 9.41
C LEU A 267 35.80 17.79 10.59
N ALA A 268 34.59 18.12 11.08
CA ALA A 268 34.43 18.98 12.27
C ALA A 268 35.04 18.34 13.51
N PHE A 269 34.85 17.04 13.72
CA PHE A 269 35.42 16.31 14.84
C PHE A 269 36.97 16.25 14.78
N ILE A 270 37.54 15.99 13.60
CA ILE A 270 38.97 15.98 13.36
C ILE A 270 39.54 17.38 13.56
N ALA A 271 38.96 18.42 12.97
CA ALA A 271 39.42 19.79 13.11
C ALA A 271 39.35 20.27 14.56
N GLY A 272 38.20 20.01 15.27
CA GLY A 272 38.06 20.34 16.69
C GLY A 272 39.11 19.61 17.57
N THR A 273 39.43 18.35 17.24
CA THR A 273 40.46 17.57 17.96
C THR A 273 41.86 18.15 17.73
N ILE A 274 42.18 18.51 16.49
CA ILE A 274 43.45 19.14 16.16
C ILE A 274 43.61 20.48 16.89
N ASN A 275 42.56 21.33 16.84
CA ASN A 275 42.56 22.63 17.52
C ASN A 275 42.72 22.48 19.04
N LEU A 276 42.08 21.45 19.64
CA LEU A 276 42.22 21.17 21.06
C LEU A 276 43.65 20.73 21.43
N VAL A 277 44.29 19.88 20.60
CA VAL A 277 45.66 19.41 20.86
C VAL A 277 46.69 20.50 20.62
N THR A 278 46.51 21.35 19.61
CA THR A 278 47.43 22.44 19.29
C THR A 278 47.24 23.69 20.16
N GLY A 279 46.12 23.74 20.93
CA GLY A 279 45.78 24.92 21.73
C GLY A 279 45.42 26.14 20.90
N SER A 280 45.06 25.97 19.64
CA SER A 280 44.76 27.06 18.69
C SER A 280 43.43 26.84 17.95
N GLY A 281 42.55 27.86 17.93
CA GLY A 281 41.34 27.82 17.19
C GLY A 281 40.08 27.36 17.99
N GLN A 282 38.92 27.30 17.33
CA GLN A 282 37.66 26.95 17.95
C GLN A 282 37.44 25.42 17.98
N SER A 283 36.90 24.90 19.09
CA SER A 283 36.44 23.51 19.23
C SER A 283 35.02 23.41 18.71
N TYR A 284 34.75 22.61 17.67
CA TYR A 284 33.42 22.48 17.07
C TYR A 284 32.53 21.42 17.73
N PHE A 285 32.82 21.01 19.00
CA PHE A 285 32.11 19.90 19.64
C PHE A 285 30.66 20.20 19.99
N ASP A 286 30.35 21.44 20.34
CA ASP A 286 29.02 21.98 20.55
C ASP A 286 28.17 21.90 19.27
N SER A 287 28.76 22.39 18.17
CA SER A 287 28.11 22.36 16.85
C SER A 287 27.84 20.93 16.39
N ILE A 288 28.78 19.98 16.61
CA ILE A 288 28.63 18.56 16.27
C ILE A 288 27.47 17.94 17.04
N THR A 289 27.47 18.09 18.39
CA THR A 289 26.47 17.44 19.24
C THR A 289 25.06 18.00 18.94
N MET A 290 24.94 19.33 18.75
CA MET A 290 23.71 20.00 18.37
C MET A 290 23.21 19.54 17.01
N PHE A 291 24.09 19.43 16.02
CA PHE A 291 23.74 19.01 14.68
C PHE A 291 23.22 17.56 14.66
N VAL A 292 23.90 16.64 15.38
CA VAL A 292 23.45 15.25 15.52
C VAL A 292 22.08 15.18 16.20
N ALA A 293 21.88 15.98 17.29
CA ALA A 293 20.60 16.02 18.01
C ALA A 293 19.47 16.51 17.09
N PHE A 294 19.68 17.58 16.33
CA PHE A 294 18.65 18.11 15.43
C PHE A 294 18.33 17.18 14.27
N ILE A 295 19.33 16.53 13.66
CA ILE A 295 19.08 15.52 12.61
C ILE A 295 18.26 14.37 13.16
N LEU A 296 18.62 13.85 14.35
CA LEU A 296 17.87 12.74 14.95
C LEU A 296 16.46 13.15 15.36
N ALA A 297 16.26 14.38 15.84
CA ALA A 297 14.94 14.93 16.13
C ALA A 297 14.08 15.04 14.85
N ALA A 298 14.65 15.56 13.76
CA ALA A 298 13.96 15.64 12.48
C ALA A 298 13.58 14.23 11.95
N ARG A 299 14.50 13.26 12.01
CA ARG A 299 14.24 11.85 11.65
C ARG A 299 13.19 11.19 12.55
N TYR A 300 13.14 11.55 13.82
CA TYR A 300 12.10 11.05 14.73
C TYR A 300 10.71 11.57 14.36
N VAL A 301 10.59 12.87 14.08
CA VAL A 301 9.34 13.47 13.60
C VAL A 301 8.90 12.85 12.26
N GLU A 302 9.84 12.62 11.34
CA GLU A 302 9.60 11.91 10.07
C GLU A 302 9.07 10.50 10.30
N LEU A 303 9.70 9.73 11.21
CA LEU A 303 9.27 8.38 11.56
C LEU A 303 7.84 8.38 12.10
N LEU A 304 7.49 9.33 13.00
CA LEU A 304 6.14 9.46 13.51
C LEU A 304 5.13 9.76 12.39
N ALA A 305 5.45 10.71 11.51
CA ALA A 305 4.59 11.08 10.39
C ALA A 305 4.36 9.89 9.42
N ARG A 306 5.41 9.09 9.17
CA ARG A 306 5.35 7.89 8.33
C ARG A 306 4.53 6.77 8.98
N GLN A 307 4.73 6.51 10.27
CA GLN A 307 4.00 5.47 11.00
C GLN A 307 2.51 5.77 11.09
N ASP A 308 2.14 7.02 11.33
CA ASP A 308 0.74 7.44 11.36
C ASP A 308 0.05 7.30 9.99
N ALA A 309 0.79 7.53 8.89
CA ALA A 309 0.27 7.36 7.54
C ALA A 309 0.09 5.88 7.16
N GLN A 310 0.95 4.99 7.71
CA GLN A 310 0.89 3.54 7.48
C GLN A 310 -0.10 2.83 8.41
N GLY A 311 -0.55 3.49 9.49
CA GLY A 311 -1.38 2.90 10.54
C GLY A 311 -2.77 2.40 10.11
N GLY A 312 -3.27 2.75 8.92
CA GLY A 312 -4.59 2.34 8.45
C GLY A 312 -4.76 0.83 8.30
N ALA A 313 -3.82 0.15 7.65
CA ALA A 313 -3.87 -1.30 7.46
C ALA A 313 -3.65 -2.09 8.77
N GLU A 314 -2.72 -1.61 9.60
CA GLU A 314 -2.44 -2.22 10.91
C GLU A 314 -3.57 -1.98 11.92
N ALA A 315 -4.28 -0.85 11.83
CA ALA A 315 -5.42 -0.54 12.68
C ALA A 315 -6.59 -1.49 12.39
N LEU A 316 -6.82 -1.83 11.12
CA LEU A 316 -7.83 -2.80 10.71
C LEU A 316 -7.52 -4.21 11.26
N ALA A 317 -6.27 -4.66 11.14
CA ALA A 317 -5.87 -5.98 11.63
C ALA A 317 -5.88 -6.10 13.18
N LYS A 318 -5.65 -5.00 13.91
CA LYS A 318 -5.65 -4.98 15.38
C LYS A 318 -7.04 -5.05 16.02
N GLN A 319 -8.10 -4.79 15.28
CA GLN A 319 -9.46 -4.80 15.82
C GLN A 319 -10.05 -6.20 15.89
N LEU A 320 -9.44 -7.19 15.21
CA LEU A 320 -9.91 -8.57 15.34
C LEU A 320 -9.63 -9.15 16.73
N PRO A 321 -10.61 -9.81 17.36
CA PRO A 321 -10.42 -10.43 18.67
C PRO A 321 -9.44 -11.60 18.58
N ALA A 322 -8.68 -11.83 19.64
CA ALA A 322 -7.75 -12.96 19.72
C ALA A 322 -8.48 -14.29 20.01
N THR A 323 -9.64 -14.22 20.68
CA THR A 323 -10.45 -15.36 21.10
C THR A 323 -11.89 -15.20 20.68
N CYS A 324 -12.62 -16.28 20.53
CA CYS A 324 -14.04 -16.31 20.18
C CYS A 324 -14.75 -17.45 20.89
N GLU A 325 -16.08 -17.35 21.01
CA GLU A 325 -16.96 -18.35 21.60
C GLU A 325 -17.40 -19.34 20.50
N ARG A 326 -16.87 -20.58 20.57
CA ARG A 326 -17.29 -21.68 19.70
C ARG A 326 -18.46 -22.43 20.32
N VAL A 327 -19.50 -22.71 19.53
CA VAL A 327 -20.66 -23.47 19.94
C VAL A 327 -20.53 -24.92 19.49
N LEU A 328 -20.45 -25.84 20.44
CA LEU A 328 -20.39 -27.28 20.17
C LEU A 328 -21.79 -27.88 20.09
N ASN A 329 -21.95 -28.88 19.21
CA ASN A 329 -23.17 -29.71 19.07
C ASN A 329 -24.47 -28.90 18.78
N TYR A 330 -24.35 -27.79 18.03
CA TYR A 330 -25.52 -27.03 17.59
C TYR A 330 -26.36 -27.83 16.59
N PRO A 331 -27.70 -27.81 16.60
CA PRO A 331 -28.59 -27.07 17.53
C PRO A 331 -28.95 -27.81 18.84
N GLN A 332 -28.53 -29.08 19.00
CA GLN A 332 -29.00 -29.96 20.09
C GLN A 332 -28.45 -29.59 21.46
N ALA A 333 -27.25 -29.07 21.54
CA ALA A 333 -26.65 -28.51 22.75
C ALA A 333 -25.91 -27.21 22.40
N GLN A 334 -26.02 -26.18 23.28
CA GLN A 334 -25.30 -24.91 23.12
C GLN A 334 -24.16 -24.86 24.14
N GLN A 335 -23.27 -25.81 24.07
CA GLN A 335 -22.08 -25.79 24.93
C GLN A 335 -21.06 -24.81 24.34
N ILE A 336 -20.72 -23.74 25.07
CA ILE A 336 -19.84 -22.70 24.64
C ILE A 336 -18.43 -23.00 25.13
N GLU A 337 -17.47 -22.95 24.23
CA GLU A 337 -16.04 -23.07 24.48
C GLU A 337 -15.31 -21.82 23.99
N LEU A 338 -14.52 -21.18 24.86
CA LEU A 338 -13.67 -20.06 24.46
C LEU A 338 -12.40 -20.59 23.79
N VAL A 339 -12.23 -20.30 22.52
CA VAL A 339 -11.09 -20.77 21.72
C VAL A 339 -10.36 -19.59 21.06
N PRO A 340 -9.04 -19.71 20.80
CA PRO A 340 -8.34 -18.75 19.95
C PRO A 340 -8.94 -18.76 18.53
N VAL A 341 -9.20 -17.59 17.96
CA VAL A 341 -9.75 -17.45 16.58
C VAL A 341 -8.91 -18.21 15.55
N VAL A 342 -7.62 -18.30 15.80
CA VAL A 342 -6.65 -19.02 14.96
C VAL A 342 -6.93 -20.52 14.85
N ASN A 343 -7.58 -21.10 15.85
CA ASN A 343 -7.89 -22.52 15.90
C ASN A 343 -9.29 -22.84 15.31
N CYS A 344 -10.03 -21.82 14.86
CA CYS A 344 -11.33 -22.01 14.24
C CYS A 344 -11.18 -22.44 12.78
N MET A 345 -12.10 -23.31 12.34
CA MET A 345 -12.14 -23.83 10.97
C MET A 345 -13.44 -23.44 10.25
N PRO A 346 -13.42 -23.30 8.92
CA PRO A 346 -14.65 -23.15 8.15
C PRO A 346 -15.64 -24.27 8.43
N GLY A 347 -16.93 -23.91 8.59
CA GLY A 347 -18.01 -24.82 8.95
C GLY A 347 -18.33 -24.87 10.45
N GLU A 348 -17.45 -24.44 11.34
CA GLU A 348 -17.72 -24.34 12.76
C GLU A 348 -18.72 -23.20 13.07
N ILE A 349 -19.36 -23.29 14.23
CA ILE A 349 -20.38 -22.36 14.67
C ILE A 349 -19.82 -21.48 15.78
N LEU A 350 -19.97 -20.17 15.61
CA LEU A 350 -19.57 -19.18 16.61
C LEU A 350 -20.78 -18.44 17.16
N ARG A 351 -20.67 -18.04 18.41
CA ARG A 351 -21.53 -17.05 19.06
C ARG A 351 -20.77 -15.73 19.19
N VAL A 352 -21.44 -14.63 18.87
CA VAL A 352 -20.90 -13.27 19.05
C VAL A 352 -21.88 -12.49 19.90
N SER A 353 -21.47 -12.10 21.09
CA SER A 353 -22.30 -11.36 22.04
C SER A 353 -22.45 -9.90 21.63
N PRO A 354 -23.50 -9.18 22.07
CA PRO A 354 -23.64 -7.74 21.84
C PRO A 354 -22.44 -6.95 22.38
N GLY A 355 -21.95 -6.01 21.59
CA GLY A 355 -20.76 -5.21 21.90
C GLY A 355 -19.43 -5.88 21.50
N GLU A 356 -19.46 -7.14 21.07
CA GLU A 356 -18.26 -7.85 20.62
C GLU A 356 -17.99 -7.65 19.12
N VAL A 357 -16.73 -7.83 18.76
CA VAL A 357 -16.27 -7.81 17.38
C VAL A 357 -16.41 -9.21 16.77
N VAL A 358 -16.96 -9.29 15.58
CA VAL A 358 -17.09 -10.52 14.80
C VAL A 358 -15.70 -11.04 14.42
N PRO A 359 -15.34 -12.29 14.81
CA PRO A 359 -13.97 -12.82 14.66
C PRO A 359 -13.65 -13.39 13.29
N ALA A 360 -14.64 -13.77 12.49
CA ALA A 360 -14.50 -14.48 11.21
C ALA A 360 -15.59 -14.06 10.23
N ASP A 361 -15.41 -14.31 8.95
CA ASP A 361 -16.48 -14.16 7.97
C ASP A 361 -17.36 -15.40 7.98
N GLY A 362 -18.68 -15.19 7.85
CA GLY A 362 -19.62 -16.29 7.85
C GLY A 362 -21.05 -15.89 7.54
N MET A 363 -21.96 -16.84 7.76
CA MET A 363 -23.40 -16.68 7.52
C MET A 363 -24.16 -16.74 8.83
N LEU A 364 -25.11 -15.83 9.03
CA LEU A 364 -26.00 -15.82 10.20
C LEU A 364 -26.97 -17.01 10.11
N ILE A 365 -26.95 -17.87 11.13
CA ILE A 365 -27.82 -19.06 11.16
C ILE A 365 -28.92 -18.96 12.21
N ALA A 366 -28.76 -18.11 13.23
CA ALA A 366 -29.79 -17.86 14.22
C ALA A 366 -29.62 -16.49 14.89
N CYS A 367 -30.72 -15.92 15.37
CA CYS A 367 -30.82 -14.64 16.08
C CYS A 367 -30.47 -13.44 15.18
N GLU A 368 -31.48 -12.71 14.77
CA GLU A 368 -31.31 -11.44 14.02
C GLU A 368 -30.70 -10.37 14.94
N SER A 369 -29.82 -9.55 14.41
CA SER A 369 -29.18 -8.44 15.13
C SER A 369 -28.85 -7.28 14.21
N SER A 370 -28.50 -6.13 14.79
CA SER A 370 -27.95 -4.99 14.08
C SER A 370 -26.43 -4.98 14.22
N VAL A 371 -25.71 -4.77 13.12
CA VAL A 371 -24.25 -4.85 13.05
C VAL A 371 -23.69 -3.55 12.50
N ASP A 372 -22.68 -2.99 13.17
CA ASP A 372 -21.92 -1.84 12.68
C ASP A 372 -20.82 -2.32 11.73
N GLU A 373 -20.97 -2.03 10.45
CA GLU A 373 -20.01 -2.32 9.39
C GLU A 373 -19.15 -1.11 9.01
N SER A 374 -19.14 -0.04 9.81
CA SER A 374 -18.44 1.22 9.50
C SER A 374 -16.96 1.03 9.18
N LEU A 375 -16.33 0.04 9.79
CA LEU A 375 -14.94 -0.34 9.55
C LEU A 375 -14.68 -0.80 8.10
N LEU A 376 -15.64 -1.46 7.50
CA LEU A 376 -15.55 -2.04 6.15
C LEU A 376 -16.13 -1.13 5.09
N THR A 377 -17.24 -0.44 5.41
CA THR A 377 -18.01 0.38 4.47
C THR A 377 -17.76 1.88 4.64
N GLY A 378 -17.26 2.32 5.79
CA GLY A 378 -17.11 3.73 6.14
C GLY A 378 -18.42 4.39 6.58
N GLU A 379 -19.54 3.66 6.64
CA GLU A 379 -20.85 4.17 7.04
C GLU A 379 -21.13 3.86 8.50
N SER A 380 -21.42 4.90 9.31
CA SER A 380 -21.66 4.76 10.75
C SER A 380 -23.07 4.28 11.11
N LYS A 381 -23.95 4.04 10.14
CA LYS A 381 -25.31 3.56 10.42
C LYS A 381 -25.30 2.05 10.55
N PRO A 382 -25.76 1.48 11.68
CA PRO A 382 -25.90 0.05 11.84
C PRO A 382 -26.83 -0.57 10.80
N ILE A 383 -26.51 -1.78 10.37
CA ILE A 383 -27.24 -2.55 9.36
C ILE A 383 -27.92 -3.73 10.05
N ASP A 384 -29.22 -3.85 9.89
CA ASP A 384 -29.96 -5.01 10.41
C ASP A 384 -29.65 -6.24 9.58
N LYS A 385 -29.28 -7.33 10.27
CA LYS A 385 -28.94 -8.63 9.69
C LYS A 385 -29.98 -9.68 10.03
N LYS A 386 -30.47 -10.37 9.00
CA LYS A 386 -31.42 -11.47 9.10
C LYS A 386 -30.75 -12.82 8.94
N ILE A 387 -31.43 -13.88 9.36
CA ILE A 387 -30.94 -15.26 9.17
C ILE A 387 -30.70 -15.50 7.66
N GLY A 388 -29.51 -16.00 7.33
CA GLY A 388 -29.04 -16.17 5.94
C GLY A 388 -28.18 -15.03 5.40
N ASP A 389 -28.08 -13.90 6.13
CA ASP A 389 -27.20 -12.80 5.73
C ASP A 389 -25.74 -13.10 6.05
N ARG A 390 -24.85 -12.53 5.23
CA ARG A 390 -23.39 -12.57 5.49
C ARG A 390 -22.99 -11.58 6.56
N ILE A 391 -22.11 -12.04 7.46
CA ILE A 391 -21.47 -11.26 8.50
C ILE A 391 -19.96 -11.32 8.28
N TYR A 392 -19.29 -10.19 8.47
CA TYR A 392 -17.88 -10.04 8.16
C TYR A 392 -17.04 -9.82 9.41
N ALA A 393 -15.85 -10.38 9.43
CA ALA A 393 -14.86 -10.16 10.48
C ALA A 393 -14.55 -8.66 10.65
N GLY A 394 -14.38 -8.24 11.90
CA GLY A 394 -14.07 -6.85 12.23
C GLY A 394 -15.30 -5.95 12.37
N THR A 395 -16.52 -6.43 12.11
CA THR A 395 -17.76 -5.69 12.36
C THR A 395 -18.18 -5.83 13.82
N HIS A 396 -18.92 -4.86 14.37
CA HIS A 396 -19.39 -4.88 15.75
C HIS A 396 -20.83 -5.31 15.84
N ASN A 397 -21.11 -6.34 16.61
CA ASN A 397 -22.49 -6.75 16.94
C ASN A 397 -23.10 -5.78 17.95
N ILE A 398 -24.32 -5.27 17.73
CA ILE A 398 -24.92 -4.22 18.57
C ILE A 398 -26.04 -4.74 19.47
N LEU A 399 -27.04 -5.43 18.92
CA LEU A 399 -28.31 -5.67 19.63
C LEU A 399 -28.37 -7.05 20.29
N ASN A 400 -28.42 -8.12 19.52
CA ASN A 400 -28.69 -9.46 20.00
C ASN A 400 -27.46 -10.37 19.83
N PRO A 401 -27.28 -11.42 20.66
CA PRO A 401 -26.25 -12.42 20.39
C PRO A 401 -26.49 -13.05 19.02
N LEU A 402 -25.50 -13.04 18.15
CA LEU A 402 -25.58 -13.73 16.84
C LEU A 402 -24.99 -15.14 16.96
N ILE A 403 -25.60 -16.09 16.22
CA ILE A 403 -25.01 -17.41 15.99
C ILE A 403 -24.73 -17.52 14.49
N MET A 404 -23.45 -17.68 14.15
CA MET A 404 -22.99 -17.69 12.75
C MET A 404 -22.19 -18.95 12.44
N ARG A 405 -22.25 -19.42 11.20
CA ARG A 405 -21.39 -20.46 10.68
C ARG A 405 -20.22 -19.81 9.95
N ILE A 406 -19.02 -20.24 10.26
CA ILE A 406 -17.78 -19.71 9.66
C ILE A 406 -17.69 -20.13 8.20
N ASP A 407 -17.42 -19.17 7.30
CA ASP A 407 -17.05 -19.38 5.90
C ASP A 407 -15.53 -19.18 5.70
N ALA A 408 -14.92 -18.18 6.38
CA ALA A 408 -13.50 -17.87 6.27
C ALA A 408 -12.90 -17.32 7.56
N VAL A 409 -11.64 -17.67 7.85
CA VAL A 409 -10.89 -17.27 9.05
C VAL A 409 -9.52 -16.68 8.65
N GLY A 410 -8.98 -15.77 9.45
CA GLY A 410 -7.61 -15.27 9.34
C GLY A 410 -7.35 -14.54 8.00
N GLN A 411 -6.38 -14.99 7.24
CA GLN A 411 -5.96 -14.37 5.97
C GLN A 411 -7.01 -14.45 4.85
N SER A 412 -7.94 -15.39 4.94
CA SER A 412 -9.03 -15.57 3.97
C SER A 412 -10.23 -14.67 4.24
N THR A 413 -10.25 -13.92 5.33
CA THR A 413 -11.32 -12.98 5.63
C THR A 413 -11.27 -11.75 4.73
N ARG A 414 -12.44 -11.13 4.54
CA ARG A 414 -12.58 -9.89 3.75
C ARG A 414 -11.70 -8.76 4.29
N ILE A 415 -11.62 -8.60 5.61
CA ILE A 415 -10.79 -7.57 6.24
C ILE A 415 -9.30 -7.82 6.00
N ALA A 416 -8.85 -9.07 5.99
CA ALA A 416 -7.47 -9.43 5.66
C ALA A 416 -7.15 -9.15 4.19
N GLY A 417 -8.10 -9.39 3.28
CA GLY A 417 -8.01 -9.00 1.87
C GLY A 417 -7.82 -7.49 1.71
N ILE A 418 -8.62 -6.69 2.40
CA ILE A 418 -8.50 -5.22 2.42
C ILE A 418 -7.15 -4.78 2.98
N ALA A 419 -6.70 -5.36 4.09
CA ALA A 419 -5.38 -5.06 4.68
C ALA A 419 -4.23 -5.42 3.73
N SER A 420 -4.33 -6.53 2.99
CA SER A 420 -3.35 -6.93 1.96
C SER A 420 -3.29 -5.93 0.80
N LEU A 421 -4.43 -5.41 0.36
CA LEU A 421 -4.51 -4.39 -0.69
C LEU A 421 -3.90 -3.06 -0.24
N LEU A 422 -4.16 -2.65 1.01
CA LEU A 422 -3.50 -1.48 1.60
C LEU A 422 -1.98 -1.66 1.67
N ASP A 423 -1.52 -2.83 2.07
CA ASP A 423 -0.09 -3.16 2.05
C ASP A 423 0.50 -3.06 0.62
N GLN A 424 -0.20 -3.57 -0.40
CA GLN A 424 0.23 -3.44 -1.80
C GLN A 424 0.28 -1.98 -2.25
N ALA A 425 -0.69 -1.17 -1.86
CA ALA A 425 -0.72 0.25 -2.17
C ALA A 425 0.48 1.02 -1.63
N LEU A 426 0.93 0.66 -0.43
CA LEU A 426 2.14 1.22 0.19
C LEU A 426 3.43 0.77 -0.51
N LEU A 427 3.36 -0.25 -1.38
CA LEU A 427 4.51 -0.83 -2.08
C LEU A 427 4.85 -0.08 -3.39
N ALA A 428 3.87 0.52 -4.04
CA ALA A 428 4.06 1.21 -5.31
C ALA A 428 4.68 2.59 -5.07
N LYS A 429 5.95 2.78 -5.45
CA LYS A 429 6.59 4.12 -5.43
C LYS A 429 5.96 5.03 -6.48
N PRO A 430 5.40 6.19 -6.11
CA PRO A 430 4.98 7.21 -7.07
C PRO A 430 6.15 7.65 -7.96
N LEU A 431 5.87 7.95 -9.22
CA LEU A 431 6.90 8.33 -10.20
C LEU A 431 7.66 9.60 -9.77
N MET A 432 6.96 10.55 -9.18
CA MET A 432 7.53 11.79 -8.63
C MET A 432 8.56 11.53 -7.53
N VAL A 433 8.36 10.50 -6.68
CA VAL A 433 9.32 10.15 -5.62
C VAL A 433 10.62 9.62 -6.23
N SER A 434 10.53 8.75 -7.25
CA SER A 434 11.72 8.21 -7.92
C SER A 434 12.54 9.28 -8.66
N LEU A 435 11.86 10.25 -9.26
CA LEU A 435 12.51 11.40 -9.90
C LEU A 435 13.19 12.30 -8.89
N ALA A 436 12.51 12.60 -7.76
CA ALA A 436 13.09 13.42 -6.68
C ALA A 436 14.35 12.76 -6.08
N GLU A 437 14.35 11.44 -5.85
CA GLU A 437 15.51 10.69 -5.39
C GLU A 437 16.70 10.79 -6.39
N LYS A 438 16.40 10.70 -7.67
CA LYS A 438 17.43 10.81 -8.74
C LYS A 438 18.07 12.19 -8.77
N TRP A 439 17.26 13.25 -8.73
CA TRP A 439 17.74 14.62 -8.70
C TRP A 439 18.53 14.94 -7.43
N ALA A 440 18.08 14.42 -6.27
CA ALA A 440 18.81 14.59 -5.00
C ALA A 440 20.23 14.00 -5.08
N GLY A 441 20.43 12.87 -5.75
CA GLY A 441 21.76 12.27 -5.93
C GLY A 441 22.73 13.15 -6.71
N TYR A 442 22.29 13.76 -7.82
CA TYR A 442 23.11 14.72 -8.60
C TYR A 442 23.39 15.99 -7.80
N PHE A 443 22.41 16.46 -7.05
CA PHE A 443 22.54 17.64 -6.20
C PHE A 443 23.61 17.44 -5.13
N VAL A 444 23.68 16.27 -4.50
CA VAL A 444 24.73 15.93 -3.52
C VAL A 444 26.15 16.05 -4.15
N GLY A 445 26.32 15.54 -5.36
CA GLY A 445 27.60 15.66 -6.07
C GLY A 445 27.98 17.13 -6.34
N PHE A 446 27.04 17.95 -6.79
CA PHE A 446 27.21 19.38 -6.99
C PHE A 446 27.59 20.11 -5.70
N LEU A 447 26.94 19.76 -4.58
CA LEU A 447 27.21 20.34 -3.27
C LEU A 447 28.59 20.04 -2.75
N LEU A 448 29.06 18.80 -2.89
CA LEU A 448 30.41 18.43 -2.49
C LEU A 448 31.44 19.27 -3.30
N LEU A 449 31.19 19.45 -4.58
CA LEU A 449 32.02 20.30 -5.41
C LEU A 449 32.05 21.76 -4.92
N CYS A 450 30.90 22.34 -4.63
CA CYS A 450 30.81 23.71 -4.07
C CYS A 450 31.52 23.83 -2.73
N ALA A 451 31.37 22.84 -1.83
CA ALA A 451 32.01 22.84 -0.52
C ALA A 451 33.54 22.83 -0.62
N PHE A 452 34.09 21.96 -1.50
CA PHE A 452 35.55 21.89 -1.71
C PHE A 452 36.08 23.12 -2.43
N LEU A 453 35.38 23.62 -3.46
CA LEU A 453 35.80 24.83 -4.19
C LEU A 453 35.80 26.07 -3.29
N SER A 454 34.76 26.27 -2.50
CA SER A 454 34.68 27.40 -1.55
C SER A 454 35.76 27.31 -0.49
N SER A 455 36.02 26.13 0.06
CA SER A 455 37.12 25.93 1.02
C SER A 455 38.49 26.22 0.39
N ALA A 456 38.73 25.79 -0.83
CA ALA A 456 39.98 26.07 -1.53
C ALA A 456 40.18 27.58 -1.78
N ILE A 457 39.11 28.29 -2.15
CA ILE A 457 39.14 29.76 -2.28
C ILE A 457 39.47 30.42 -0.93
N TRP A 458 38.84 29.98 0.15
CA TRP A 458 39.08 30.55 1.47
C TRP A 458 40.47 30.21 2.01
N LEU A 459 41.07 29.09 1.63
CA LEU A 459 42.47 28.78 1.98
C LEU A 459 43.45 29.85 1.41
N TYR A 460 43.06 30.49 0.31
CA TYR A 460 43.85 31.60 -0.29
C TYR A 460 43.53 32.94 0.35
N ILE A 461 42.23 33.21 0.67
CA ILE A 461 41.81 34.51 1.20
C ILE A 461 42.06 34.62 2.72
N ASP A 462 41.60 33.64 3.47
CA ASP A 462 41.72 33.55 4.94
C ASP A 462 41.71 32.07 5.37
N PRO A 463 42.91 31.45 5.54
CA PRO A 463 43.01 30.03 5.88
C PRO A 463 42.26 29.67 7.17
N SER A 464 42.08 30.59 8.11
CA SER A 464 41.40 30.35 9.39
C SER A 464 39.92 30.01 9.23
N LYS A 465 39.28 30.56 8.18
CA LYS A 465 37.87 30.33 7.86
C LYS A 465 37.59 29.14 6.91
N ALA A 466 38.63 28.62 6.24
CA ALA A 466 38.44 27.58 5.24
C ALA A 466 37.72 26.35 5.77
N TRP A 467 38.08 25.89 6.98
CA TRP A 467 37.42 24.76 7.65
C TRP A 467 35.97 25.07 8.06
N THR A 468 35.73 26.25 8.62
CA THR A 468 34.39 26.70 9.04
C THR A 468 33.46 26.78 7.86
N VAL A 469 33.92 27.34 6.73
CA VAL A 469 33.15 27.42 5.49
C VAL A 469 32.87 26.04 4.90
N LEU A 470 33.88 25.15 4.86
CA LEU A 470 33.70 23.77 4.38
C LEU A 470 32.58 23.07 5.14
N VAL A 471 32.67 23.09 6.47
CA VAL A 471 31.66 22.44 7.33
C VAL A 471 30.31 23.14 7.20
N ALA A 472 30.26 24.46 7.19
CA ALA A 472 29.01 25.22 7.05
C ALA A 472 28.29 24.91 5.72
N VAL A 473 29.01 24.84 4.59
CA VAL A 473 28.43 24.48 3.29
C VAL A 473 27.94 23.04 3.31
N LEU A 474 28.71 22.09 3.82
CA LEU A 474 28.30 20.67 3.91
C LEU A 474 27.06 20.48 4.78
N VAL A 475 26.92 21.24 5.87
CA VAL A 475 25.77 21.21 6.77
C VAL A 475 24.55 21.91 6.15
N ALA A 476 24.72 23.13 5.63
CA ALA A 476 23.63 23.92 5.04
C ALA A 476 22.98 23.24 3.83
N SER A 477 23.75 22.42 3.15
CA SER A 477 23.39 21.86 1.86
C SER A 477 22.75 20.47 1.91
N CYS A 478 22.33 19.99 3.10
CA CYS A 478 21.54 18.76 3.17
C CYS A 478 20.21 18.94 2.42
N PRO A 479 19.95 18.15 1.34
CA PRO A 479 18.68 18.20 0.62
C PRO A 479 17.54 17.52 1.39
N CYS A 480 17.57 17.52 2.75
CA CYS A 480 16.63 16.81 3.59
C CYS A 480 15.18 17.28 3.36
N ALA A 481 14.96 18.60 3.24
CA ALA A 481 13.65 19.16 2.94
C ALA A 481 13.16 18.75 1.53
N LEU A 482 14.07 18.71 0.54
CA LEU A 482 13.76 18.31 -0.83
C LEU A 482 13.34 16.84 -0.91
N SER A 483 14.07 15.96 -0.22
CA SER A 483 13.79 14.52 -0.22
C SER A 483 12.50 14.15 0.51
N LEU A 484 12.10 14.97 1.50
CA LEU A 484 10.87 14.76 2.29
C LEU A 484 9.63 15.41 1.65
N ALA A 485 9.81 16.39 0.75
CA ALA A 485 8.73 17.19 0.20
C ALA A 485 7.59 16.36 -0.42
N VAL A 486 7.93 15.37 -1.24
CA VAL A 486 6.95 14.52 -1.94
C VAL A 486 6.46 13.37 -1.03
N PRO A 487 7.35 12.56 -0.41
CA PRO A 487 6.91 11.39 0.37
C PRO A 487 6.00 11.73 1.54
N THR A 488 6.28 12.80 2.29
CA THR A 488 5.45 13.20 3.44
C THR A 488 4.06 13.67 3.04
N ALA A 489 3.96 14.46 1.94
CA ALA A 489 2.69 14.92 1.41
C ALA A 489 1.85 13.75 0.88
N MET A 490 2.47 12.83 0.12
CA MET A 490 1.79 11.63 -0.40
C MET A 490 1.32 10.72 0.73
N ALA A 491 2.14 10.46 1.74
CA ALA A 491 1.75 9.65 2.89
C ALA A 491 0.57 10.27 3.67
N ALA A 492 0.60 11.59 3.91
CA ALA A 492 -0.50 12.29 4.56
C ALA A 492 -1.80 12.24 3.73
N ALA A 493 -1.70 12.41 2.41
CA ALA A 493 -2.82 12.31 1.49
C ALA A 493 -3.41 10.90 1.44
N GLN A 494 -2.58 9.85 1.32
CA GLN A 494 -3.03 8.46 1.34
C GLN A 494 -3.80 8.12 2.62
N GLY A 495 -3.28 8.54 3.79
CA GLY A 495 -3.98 8.35 5.05
C GLY A 495 -5.33 9.08 5.11
N ALA A 496 -5.46 10.26 4.51
CA ALA A 496 -6.73 11.00 4.43
C ALA A 496 -7.72 10.34 3.46
N VAL A 497 -7.25 9.89 2.29
CA VAL A 497 -8.06 9.17 1.27
C VAL A 497 -8.62 7.87 1.83
N THR A 498 -7.80 7.10 2.55
CA THR A 498 -8.24 5.85 3.19
C THR A 498 -9.36 6.10 4.20
N ARG A 499 -9.29 7.18 5.01
CA ARG A 499 -10.37 7.56 5.93
C ARG A 499 -11.66 7.96 5.22
N LEU A 500 -11.57 8.44 3.99
CA LEU A 500 -12.73 8.74 3.13
C LEU A 500 -13.32 7.49 2.45
N GLY A 501 -12.76 6.31 2.66
CA GLY A 501 -13.26 5.06 2.10
C GLY A 501 -12.75 4.74 0.69
N LEU A 502 -11.67 5.39 0.20
CA LEU A 502 -10.99 4.97 -1.04
C LEU A 502 -9.67 4.28 -0.70
N LEU A 503 -9.54 3.03 -1.06
CA LEU A 503 -8.32 2.25 -0.93
C LEU A 503 -7.48 2.39 -2.20
N ILE A 504 -6.34 3.06 -2.11
CA ILE A 504 -5.40 3.18 -3.22
C ILE A 504 -4.59 1.89 -3.32
N VAL A 505 -4.62 1.22 -4.46
CA VAL A 505 -3.85 0.00 -4.74
C VAL A 505 -2.54 0.34 -5.46
N ARG A 506 -2.53 1.37 -6.32
CA ARG A 506 -1.34 1.81 -7.05
C ARG A 506 -1.00 3.27 -6.75
N GLY A 507 0.28 3.54 -6.48
CA GLY A 507 0.73 4.85 -5.97
C GLY A 507 0.54 6.04 -6.90
N HIS A 508 0.28 5.83 -8.19
CA HIS A 508 0.09 6.90 -9.18
C HIS A 508 -1.32 7.52 -9.19
N VAL A 509 -2.28 6.94 -8.47
CA VAL A 509 -3.69 7.38 -8.46
C VAL A 509 -3.83 8.86 -8.14
N MET A 510 -3.19 9.35 -7.07
CA MET A 510 -3.30 10.76 -6.66
C MET A 510 -2.72 11.73 -7.70
N GLU A 511 -1.62 11.36 -8.35
CA GLU A 511 -1.00 12.16 -9.42
C GLU A 511 -1.86 12.17 -10.68
N GLY A 512 -2.43 11.02 -10.99
CA GLY A 512 -3.23 10.84 -12.17
C GLY A 512 -4.61 11.51 -12.08
N LEU A 513 -5.28 11.49 -10.91
CA LEU A 513 -6.56 12.21 -10.71
C LEU A 513 -6.46 13.71 -11.03
N VAL A 514 -5.27 14.30 -10.82
CA VAL A 514 -5.03 15.70 -11.18
C VAL A 514 -4.81 15.88 -12.69
N LYS A 515 -4.33 14.84 -13.40
CA LYS A 515 -4.05 14.89 -14.84
C LYS A 515 -5.23 14.46 -15.68
N ALA A 516 -6.26 13.86 -15.08
CA ALA A 516 -7.42 13.33 -15.79
C ALA A 516 -8.11 14.41 -16.62
N SER A 517 -8.29 14.13 -17.90
CA SER A 517 -9.04 14.97 -18.85
C SER A 517 -10.41 14.40 -19.16
N ASP A 518 -10.56 13.09 -19.04
CA ASP A 518 -11.79 12.37 -19.38
C ASP A 518 -12.11 11.34 -18.29
N LEU A 519 -13.40 11.24 -17.92
CA LEU A 519 -13.94 10.27 -16.98
C LEU A 519 -14.89 9.34 -17.71
N VAL A 520 -14.60 8.04 -17.72
CA VAL A 520 -15.49 7.01 -18.26
C VAL A 520 -16.18 6.30 -17.11
N LEU A 521 -17.51 6.35 -17.09
CA LEU A 521 -18.36 5.71 -16.11
C LEU A 521 -19.12 4.54 -16.72
N ASP A 522 -19.12 3.39 -16.05
CA ASP A 522 -20.16 2.39 -16.31
C ASP A 522 -21.48 2.81 -15.67
N LYS A 523 -22.61 2.26 -16.16
CA LYS A 523 -23.93 2.54 -15.60
C LYS A 523 -24.21 1.64 -14.38
N THR A 524 -24.21 0.32 -14.60
CA THR A 524 -24.74 -0.65 -13.65
C THR A 524 -23.80 -0.88 -12.50
N GLY A 525 -24.27 -0.76 -11.24
CA GLY A 525 -23.40 -0.95 -10.07
C GLY A 525 -22.41 0.21 -9.83
N THR A 526 -22.31 1.19 -10.75
CA THR A 526 -21.40 2.35 -10.66
C THR A 526 -22.19 3.65 -10.54
N LEU A 527 -22.87 4.06 -11.60
CA LEU A 527 -23.74 5.23 -11.59
C LEU A 527 -25.02 4.94 -10.79
N THR A 528 -25.48 3.70 -10.84
CA THR A 528 -26.63 3.19 -10.10
C THR A 528 -26.21 2.19 -9.02
N MET A 529 -27.15 1.85 -8.12
CA MET A 529 -26.88 0.86 -7.06
C MET A 529 -26.78 -0.58 -7.58
N GLY A 530 -27.21 -0.85 -8.83
CA GLY A 530 -27.29 -2.19 -9.38
C GLY A 530 -28.36 -3.06 -8.70
N GLN A 531 -29.26 -2.45 -7.96
CA GLN A 531 -30.40 -3.08 -7.29
C GLN A 531 -31.66 -2.43 -7.79
N PRO A 532 -32.23 -2.94 -8.89
CA PRO A 532 -33.49 -2.42 -9.43
C PRO A 532 -34.60 -2.61 -8.40
N GLU A 533 -35.49 -1.63 -8.26
CA GLU A 533 -36.68 -1.69 -7.44
C GLU A 533 -37.91 -1.77 -8.34
N LEU A 534 -38.90 -2.57 -7.96
CA LEU A 534 -40.18 -2.62 -8.63
C LEU A 534 -40.92 -1.29 -8.42
N LYS A 535 -41.04 -0.51 -9.48
CA LYS A 535 -41.72 0.79 -9.43
C LYS A 535 -43.21 0.67 -9.61
N GLU A 536 -43.63 -0.06 -10.62
CA GLU A 536 -45.03 -0.14 -11.04
C GLU A 536 -45.33 -1.48 -11.73
N ILE A 537 -46.54 -1.94 -11.57
CA ILE A 537 -47.14 -3.04 -12.33
C ILE A 537 -48.22 -2.46 -13.23
N VAL A 538 -48.01 -2.59 -14.52
CA VAL A 538 -48.93 -2.01 -15.54
C VAL A 538 -49.48 -3.11 -16.45
N ASN A 539 -50.43 -2.73 -17.32
CA ASN A 539 -51.07 -3.66 -18.24
C ASN A 539 -51.71 -4.87 -17.56
N LEU A 540 -52.24 -4.67 -16.36
CA LEU A 540 -52.89 -5.74 -15.61
C LEU A 540 -54.15 -6.14 -16.32
N ARG A 541 -54.28 -7.44 -16.73
CA ARG A 541 -55.44 -8.01 -17.38
C ARG A 541 -56.64 -8.05 -16.42
N SER A 542 -57.85 -7.75 -16.94
CA SER A 542 -59.12 -7.88 -16.20
C SER A 542 -59.27 -9.30 -15.67
N GLY A 543 -59.47 -9.44 -14.37
CA GLY A 543 -59.58 -10.74 -13.67
C GLY A 543 -58.36 -11.12 -12.81
N TYR A 544 -57.25 -10.38 -12.93
CA TYR A 544 -56.10 -10.53 -12.00
C TYR A 544 -56.01 -9.32 -11.09
N ARG A 545 -55.64 -9.60 -9.82
CA ARG A 545 -55.28 -8.53 -8.87
C ARG A 545 -53.79 -8.26 -8.98
N ARG A 546 -53.39 -7.05 -8.61
CA ARG A 546 -51.95 -6.66 -8.59
C ARG A 546 -51.12 -7.62 -7.71
N GLU A 547 -51.65 -7.96 -6.54
CA GLU A 547 -51.01 -8.86 -5.57
C GLU A 547 -50.86 -10.29 -6.15
N GLU A 548 -51.86 -10.76 -6.89
CA GLU A 548 -51.84 -12.09 -7.53
C GLU A 548 -50.77 -12.15 -8.66
N ALA A 549 -50.68 -11.12 -9.48
CA ALA A 549 -49.70 -11.03 -10.54
C ALA A 549 -48.26 -10.97 -9.94
N LEU A 550 -48.07 -10.17 -8.86
CA LEU A 550 -46.78 -10.07 -8.19
C LEU A 550 -46.39 -11.41 -7.52
N ALA A 551 -47.29 -12.06 -6.83
CA ALA A 551 -47.06 -13.35 -6.19
C ALA A 551 -46.70 -14.44 -7.21
N LEU A 552 -47.38 -14.47 -8.37
CA LEU A 552 -47.11 -15.41 -9.45
C LEU A 552 -45.78 -15.17 -10.12
N ALA A 553 -45.44 -13.90 -10.43
CA ALA A 553 -44.14 -13.53 -10.97
C ALA A 553 -42.98 -13.88 -10.01
N THR A 554 -43.20 -13.64 -8.70
CA THR A 554 -42.24 -13.98 -7.67
C THR A 554 -42.09 -15.51 -7.52
N ALA A 555 -43.15 -16.28 -7.63
CA ALA A 555 -43.11 -17.74 -7.60
C ALA A 555 -42.33 -18.32 -8.77
N LEU A 556 -42.46 -17.75 -9.98
CA LEU A 556 -41.66 -18.12 -11.16
C LEU A 556 -40.18 -17.83 -10.98
N GLU A 557 -39.85 -16.74 -10.32
CA GLU A 557 -38.43 -16.39 -9.98
C GLU A 557 -37.88 -17.15 -8.75
N GLY A 558 -38.69 -18.03 -8.15
CA GLY A 558 -38.32 -18.81 -6.97
C GLY A 558 -37.01 -19.56 -7.14
N GLY A 559 -36.01 -19.23 -6.29
CA GLY A 559 -34.68 -19.82 -6.32
C GLY A 559 -33.68 -19.12 -7.23
N GLN A 560 -34.05 -18.14 -8.03
CA GLN A 560 -33.13 -17.32 -8.84
C GLN A 560 -32.50 -16.22 -7.97
N ARG A 561 -31.22 -15.93 -8.24
CA ARG A 561 -30.46 -14.86 -7.53
C ARG A 561 -30.19 -13.64 -8.42
N HIS A 562 -30.92 -13.52 -9.49
CA HIS A 562 -30.84 -12.39 -10.39
C HIS A 562 -31.41 -11.12 -9.74
N PRO A 563 -30.88 -9.91 -10.01
CA PRO A 563 -31.32 -8.68 -9.36
C PRO A 563 -32.84 -8.40 -9.50
N LEU A 564 -33.44 -8.71 -10.63
CA LEU A 564 -34.90 -8.55 -10.84
C LEU A 564 -35.70 -9.55 -10.00
N ALA A 565 -35.22 -10.80 -9.86
CA ALA A 565 -35.86 -11.80 -9.00
C ALA A 565 -35.89 -11.34 -7.55
N LEU A 566 -34.76 -10.85 -7.06
CA LEU A 566 -34.63 -10.30 -5.70
C LEU A 566 -35.56 -9.07 -5.50
N SER A 567 -35.74 -8.26 -6.53
CA SER A 567 -36.66 -7.11 -6.49
C SER A 567 -38.11 -7.53 -6.37
N LEU A 568 -38.55 -8.53 -7.15
CA LEU A 568 -39.91 -9.10 -7.05
C LEU A 568 -40.12 -9.75 -5.68
N LEU A 569 -39.13 -10.51 -5.19
CA LEU A 569 -39.20 -11.14 -3.87
C LEU A 569 -39.36 -10.12 -2.75
N ARG A 570 -38.54 -9.04 -2.75
CA ARG A 570 -38.66 -7.94 -1.78
C ARG A 570 -39.99 -7.24 -1.84
N ALA A 571 -40.50 -7.00 -3.05
CA ALA A 571 -41.84 -6.38 -3.22
C ALA A 571 -42.95 -7.29 -2.69
N ALA A 572 -42.88 -8.59 -2.91
CA ALA A 572 -43.83 -9.56 -2.38
C ALA A 572 -43.74 -9.69 -0.85
N GLU A 573 -42.55 -9.66 -0.28
CA GLU A 573 -42.30 -9.67 1.17
C GLU A 573 -42.86 -8.41 1.86
N LEU A 574 -42.64 -7.21 1.28
CA LEU A 574 -43.17 -5.96 1.81
C LEU A 574 -44.72 -5.93 1.83
N GLU A 575 -45.35 -6.57 0.87
CA GLU A 575 -46.82 -6.71 0.80
C GLU A 575 -47.32 -7.95 1.55
N ASN A 576 -46.45 -8.72 2.23
CA ASN A 576 -46.78 -9.97 2.96
C ASN A 576 -47.57 -10.98 2.12
N LEU A 577 -47.19 -11.16 0.87
CA LEU A 577 -47.92 -12.02 -0.06
C LEU A 577 -47.51 -13.50 0.15
N SER A 578 -48.53 -14.38 0.13
CA SER A 578 -48.27 -15.82 0.06
C SER A 578 -48.00 -16.24 -1.39
N LEU A 579 -46.86 -16.83 -1.65
CA LEU A 579 -46.49 -17.28 -3.00
C LEU A 579 -47.27 -18.53 -3.39
N PRO A 580 -47.86 -18.57 -4.61
CA PRO A 580 -48.58 -19.75 -5.10
C PRO A 580 -47.58 -20.90 -5.37
N VAL A 581 -48.03 -22.13 -5.10
CA VAL A 581 -47.30 -23.33 -5.49
C VAL A 581 -47.55 -23.59 -6.99
N LEU A 582 -46.46 -23.56 -7.76
CA LEU A 582 -46.51 -23.84 -9.17
C LEU A 582 -46.74 -25.33 -9.43
N SER A 583 -47.60 -25.66 -10.39
CA SER A 583 -47.97 -27.04 -10.73
C SER A 583 -46.86 -27.80 -11.44
N GLU A 584 -45.94 -27.09 -12.11
CA GLU A 584 -44.81 -27.63 -12.85
C GLU A 584 -43.50 -26.97 -12.48
N PRO A 585 -42.35 -27.65 -12.60
CA PRO A 585 -41.04 -27.06 -12.33
C PRO A 585 -40.75 -25.88 -13.25
N VAL A 586 -40.08 -24.87 -12.71
CA VAL A 586 -39.67 -23.68 -13.51
C VAL A 586 -38.52 -24.06 -14.45
N ILE A 587 -38.69 -23.76 -15.72
CA ILE A 587 -37.71 -23.99 -16.78
C ILE A 587 -37.11 -22.63 -17.18
N ASN A 588 -35.79 -22.49 -17.07
CA ASN A 588 -35.07 -21.30 -17.53
C ASN A 588 -34.75 -21.43 -19.03
N GLN A 589 -35.28 -20.54 -19.85
CA GLN A 589 -35.00 -20.44 -21.30
C GLN A 589 -34.00 -19.31 -21.54
N LEU A 590 -32.74 -19.69 -21.83
CA LEU A 590 -31.62 -18.76 -22.03
C LEU A 590 -31.96 -17.64 -23.02
N GLY A 591 -31.78 -16.39 -22.58
CA GLY A 591 -32.05 -15.19 -23.39
C GLY A 591 -33.54 -14.84 -23.58
N LYS A 592 -34.47 -15.62 -23.01
CA LYS A 592 -35.91 -15.39 -23.12
C LYS A 592 -36.58 -15.09 -21.78
N GLY A 593 -36.42 -15.96 -20.80
CA GLY A 593 -37.01 -15.84 -19.48
C GLY A 593 -37.33 -17.20 -18.82
N LEU A 594 -38.32 -17.22 -17.97
CA LEU A 594 -38.75 -18.36 -17.16
C LEU A 594 -40.16 -18.83 -17.59
N SER A 595 -40.39 -20.16 -17.59
CA SER A 595 -41.70 -20.74 -17.83
C SER A 595 -42.00 -21.85 -16.83
N SER A 596 -43.27 -21.99 -16.44
CA SER A 596 -43.80 -23.09 -15.65
C SER A 596 -45.26 -23.34 -16.06
N GLY A 597 -45.53 -24.50 -16.67
CA GLY A 597 -46.83 -24.82 -17.24
C GLY A 597 -47.29 -23.77 -18.25
N ALA A 598 -48.47 -23.21 -18.03
CA ALA A 598 -49.05 -22.18 -18.88
C ALA A 598 -48.40 -20.79 -18.70
N TYR A 599 -47.64 -20.56 -17.64
CA TYR A 599 -47.10 -19.25 -17.30
C TYR A 599 -45.71 -19.00 -17.85
N ARG A 600 -45.46 -17.79 -18.33
CA ARG A 600 -44.17 -17.32 -18.85
C ARG A 600 -43.84 -15.95 -18.28
N LEU A 601 -42.62 -15.76 -17.83
CA LEU A 601 -42.09 -14.50 -17.34
C LEU A 601 -40.80 -14.18 -18.10
N GLY A 602 -40.75 -13.05 -18.81
CA GLY A 602 -39.56 -12.73 -19.59
C GLY A 602 -39.65 -11.49 -20.46
N SER A 603 -38.82 -11.40 -21.52
CA SER A 603 -38.72 -10.26 -22.42
C SER A 603 -39.97 -10.03 -23.28
N SER A 604 -40.21 -8.78 -23.68
CA SER A 604 -41.34 -8.42 -24.55
C SER A 604 -41.34 -9.19 -25.88
N SER A 605 -40.16 -9.39 -26.46
CA SER A 605 -40.00 -10.14 -27.72
C SER A 605 -40.40 -11.61 -27.60
N TRP A 606 -40.22 -12.23 -26.45
CA TRP A 606 -40.63 -13.64 -26.24
C TRP A 606 -42.09 -13.80 -25.88
N ILE A 607 -42.65 -12.84 -25.19
CA ILE A 607 -44.05 -12.89 -24.74
C ILE A 607 -45.01 -12.37 -25.80
N GLY A 608 -44.54 -11.64 -26.81
CA GLY A 608 -45.35 -11.02 -27.82
C GLY A 608 -46.12 -9.79 -27.33
N ALA A 609 -45.62 -9.10 -26.32
CA ALA A 609 -46.17 -7.88 -25.79
C ALA A 609 -45.90 -6.70 -26.76
N HIS A 610 -46.86 -6.37 -27.63
CA HIS A 610 -46.69 -5.34 -28.65
C HIS A 610 -46.87 -3.90 -28.17
N GLN A 611 -47.04 -3.65 -26.89
CA GLN A 611 -47.06 -2.29 -26.34
C GLN A 611 -45.78 -2.02 -25.54
N ASP A 612 -44.80 -1.54 -26.25
CA ASP A 612 -43.68 -0.83 -25.59
C ASP A 612 -44.22 0.45 -24.96
N LEU A 613 -44.50 0.38 -23.66
CA LEU A 613 -44.72 1.57 -22.85
C LEU A 613 -43.44 2.39 -22.92
N GLN A 614 -43.48 3.59 -23.40
CA GLN A 614 -42.43 4.54 -23.71
C GLN A 614 -41.02 4.01 -23.32
N THR A 615 -40.43 3.33 -24.28
CA THR A 615 -39.17 2.65 -24.26
C THR A 615 -38.07 3.58 -23.81
N GLY A 616 -37.21 3.10 -22.93
CA GLY A 616 -35.94 3.71 -22.57
C GLY A 616 -35.76 4.08 -21.10
N GLN A 617 -36.83 4.18 -20.31
CA GLN A 617 -36.70 4.66 -18.92
C GLN A 617 -36.44 3.54 -17.89
N TYR A 618 -36.93 2.31 -18.13
CA TYR A 618 -37.05 1.27 -17.10
C TYR A 618 -36.77 -0.12 -17.68
N GLY A 619 -36.16 -0.99 -16.87
CA GLY A 619 -36.13 -2.43 -17.15
C GLY A 619 -37.57 -2.96 -17.07
N GLN A 620 -37.97 -3.79 -18.03
CA GLN A 620 -39.31 -4.37 -18.06
C GLN A 620 -39.24 -5.90 -18.11
N VAL A 621 -40.15 -6.54 -17.34
CA VAL A 621 -40.37 -7.99 -17.43
C VAL A 621 -41.88 -8.21 -17.54
N HIS A 622 -42.27 -9.11 -18.41
CA HIS A 622 -43.66 -9.36 -18.72
C HIS A 622 -44.08 -10.77 -18.28
N LEU A 623 -45.21 -10.85 -17.59
CA LEU A 623 -45.86 -12.08 -17.19
C LEU A 623 -47.00 -12.38 -18.16
N ALA A 624 -47.06 -13.57 -18.69
CA ALA A 624 -48.13 -14.01 -19.59
C ALA A 624 -48.52 -15.48 -19.34
N ASP A 625 -49.74 -15.81 -19.79
CA ASP A 625 -50.21 -17.18 -19.92
C ASP A 625 -50.53 -17.56 -21.39
N GLU A 626 -51.23 -18.65 -21.62
CA GLU A 626 -51.65 -19.07 -22.96
C GLU A 626 -52.62 -18.08 -23.62
N GLN A 627 -53.36 -17.28 -22.82
CA GLN A 627 -54.30 -16.28 -23.32
C GLN A 627 -53.63 -14.93 -23.62
N GLY A 628 -52.36 -14.75 -23.32
CA GLY A 628 -51.57 -13.56 -23.60
C GLY A 628 -51.07 -12.86 -22.34
N LEU A 629 -50.77 -11.55 -22.44
CA LEU A 629 -50.14 -10.75 -21.37
C LEU A 629 -51.07 -10.66 -20.14
N ILE A 630 -50.51 -10.97 -18.94
CA ILE A 630 -51.19 -10.80 -17.65
C ILE A 630 -50.82 -9.46 -17.04
N ALA A 631 -49.50 -9.17 -16.95
CA ALA A 631 -48.98 -7.93 -16.33
C ALA A 631 -47.57 -7.62 -16.82
N SER A 632 -47.20 -6.34 -16.76
CA SER A 632 -45.84 -5.87 -17.03
C SER A 632 -45.29 -5.22 -15.77
N PHE A 633 -44.11 -5.69 -15.34
CA PHE A 633 -43.37 -5.20 -14.19
C PHE A 633 -42.35 -4.19 -14.64
N ILE A 634 -42.39 -2.98 -14.08
CA ILE A 634 -41.47 -1.89 -14.41
C ILE A 634 -40.51 -1.71 -13.26
N PHE A 635 -39.20 -1.85 -13.55
CA PHE A 635 -38.13 -1.73 -12.57
C PHE A 635 -37.34 -0.46 -12.81
N LEU A 636 -37.05 0.28 -11.76
CA LEU A 636 -36.21 1.45 -11.77
C LEU A 636 -34.92 1.17 -11.00
N ASP A 637 -33.78 1.38 -11.62
CA ASP A 637 -32.53 1.37 -10.92
C ASP A 637 -32.28 2.72 -10.24
N THR A 638 -31.90 2.72 -8.96
CA THR A 638 -31.73 3.94 -8.16
C THR A 638 -30.35 4.55 -8.41
N PRO A 639 -30.23 5.88 -8.63
CA PRO A 639 -28.93 6.51 -8.73
C PRO A 639 -28.17 6.39 -7.41
N ARG A 640 -26.86 6.17 -7.51
CA ARG A 640 -25.99 6.07 -6.32
C ARG A 640 -25.95 7.40 -5.59
N VAL A 641 -25.95 7.35 -4.26
CA VAL A 641 -25.90 8.53 -3.39
C VAL A 641 -24.65 9.36 -3.69
N GLY A 642 -24.80 10.68 -3.76
CA GLY A 642 -23.71 11.61 -4.02
C GLY A 642 -23.28 11.73 -5.48
N LEU A 643 -24.01 11.11 -6.43
CA LEU A 643 -23.71 11.16 -7.86
C LEU A 643 -23.69 12.61 -8.40
N GLN A 644 -24.65 13.44 -8.07
CA GLN A 644 -24.72 14.81 -8.58
C GLN A 644 -23.58 15.69 -8.04
N ASP A 645 -23.26 15.55 -6.76
CA ASP A 645 -22.12 16.26 -6.14
C ASP A 645 -20.80 15.86 -6.78
N PHE A 646 -20.63 14.55 -7.03
CA PHE A 646 -19.46 14.02 -7.71
C PHE A 646 -19.34 14.54 -9.15
N LEU A 647 -20.40 14.46 -9.96
CA LEU A 647 -20.38 14.96 -11.34
C LEU A 647 -20.15 16.49 -11.39
N SER A 648 -20.68 17.23 -10.44
CA SER A 648 -20.44 18.67 -10.32
C SER A 648 -18.97 18.97 -10.03
N ALA A 649 -18.34 18.21 -9.13
CA ALA A 649 -16.92 18.34 -8.82
C ALA A 649 -16.01 17.97 -10.01
N VAL A 650 -16.39 16.98 -10.81
CA VAL A 650 -15.69 16.56 -12.04
C VAL A 650 -15.79 17.64 -13.11
N ARG A 651 -17.01 18.17 -13.36
CA ARG A 651 -17.23 19.24 -14.35
C ARG A 651 -16.51 20.53 -13.98
N ALA A 652 -16.47 20.89 -12.69
CA ALA A 652 -15.74 22.07 -12.21
C ALA A 652 -14.23 22.04 -12.55
N ARG A 653 -13.68 20.85 -12.91
CA ARG A 653 -12.31 20.66 -13.37
C ARG A 653 -12.16 20.56 -14.89
N ASN A 654 -13.23 20.82 -15.64
CA ASN A 654 -13.28 20.63 -17.10
C ASN A 654 -12.93 19.20 -17.54
N ILE A 655 -13.28 18.20 -16.72
CA ILE A 655 -13.14 16.78 -17.08
C ILE A 655 -14.39 16.39 -17.87
N THR A 656 -14.21 15.87 -19.07
CA THR A 656 -15.32 15.38 -19.90
C THR A 656 -15.83 14.05 -19.35
N VAL A 657 -17.15 13.93 -19.19
CA VAL A 657 -17.76 12.71 -18.63
C VAL A 657 -18.37 11.89 -19.76
N HIS A 658 -18.05 10.61 -19.79
CA HIS A 658 -18.56 9.62 -20.75
C HIS A 658 -19.31 8.53 -20.00
N LEU A 659 -20.50 8.17 -20.49
CA LEU A 659 -21.28 7.05 -19.97
C LEU A 659 -21.25 5.89 -20.96
N VAL A 660 -20.63 4.76 -20.58
CA VAL A 660 -20.47 3.60 -21.45
C VAL A 660 -21.06 2.37 -20.76
N SER A 661 -22.07 1.73 -21.36
CA SER A 661 -22.78 0.61 -20.74
C SER A 661 -23.11 -0.50 -21.73
N GLY A 662 -23.22 -1.73 -21.22
CA GLY A 662 -23.77 -2.85 -22.00
C GLY A 662 -25.29 -2.85 -22.16
N ASP A 663 -25.98 -1.96 -21.46
CA ASP A 663 -27.43 -1.85 -21.50
C ASP A 663 -27.93 -1.30 -22.84
N ASP A 664 -29.24 -1.45 -23.06
CA ASP A 664 -29.91 -0.93 -24.23
C ASP A 664 -29.61 0.56 -24.48
N PRO A 665 -29.26 0.97 -25.71
CA PRO A 665 -28.91 2.34 -26.06
C PRO A 665 -29.91 3.38 -25.62
N ALA A 666 -31.22 3.09 -25.69
CA ALA A 666 -32.26 4.04 -25.28
C ALA A 666 -32.26 4.28 -23.74
N THR A 667 -32.03 3.23 -22.97
CA THR A 667 -31.86 3.32 -21.51
C THR A 667 -30.65 4.15 -21.13
N VAL A 668 -29.50 3.94 -21.82
CA VAL A 668 -28.29 4.69 -21.58
C VAL A 668 -28.45 6.17 -21.96
N ALA A 669 -29.13 6.46 -23.08
CA ALA A 669 -29.44 7.81 -23.50
C ALA A 669 -30.30 8.55 -22.47
N TRP A 670 -31.33 7.90 -21.93
CA TRP A 670 -32.17 8.47 -20.88
C TRP A 670 -31.41 8.81 -19.62
N TRP A 671 -30.54 7.87 -19.16
CA TRP A 671 -29.69 8.12 -18.00
C TRP A 671 -28.71 9.27 -18.24
N ALA A 672 -28.04 9.28 -19.41
CA ALA A 672 -27.13 10.35 -19.80
C ALA A 672 -27.83 11.73 -19.76
N GLN A 673 -29.05 11.84 -20.34
CA GLN A 673 -29.84 13.06 -20.33
C GLN A 673 -30.22 13.46 -18.88
N LYS A 674 -30.69 12.51 -18.06
CA LYS A 674 -31.11 12.75 -16.68
C LYS A 674 -29.99 13.29 -15.80
N VAL A 675 -28.75 12.82 -15.99
CA VAL A 675 -27.57 13.26 -15.19
C VAL A 675 -26.73 14.34 -15.91
N GLY A 676 -27.16 14.73 -17.15
CA GLY A 676 -26.51 15.78 -17.92
C GLY A 676 -25.15 15.35 -18.50
N ILE A 677 -25.01 14.11 -18.96
CA ILE A 677 -23.81 13.60 -19.66
C ILE A 677 -24.07 13.67 -21.16
N GLU A 678 -23.20 14.39 -21.91
CA GLU A 678 -23.38 14.57 -23.34
C GLU A 678 -22.82 13.40 -24.16
N SER A 679 -21.73 12.78 -23.67
CA SER A 679 -21.07 11.68 -24.36
C SER A 679 -21.48 10.35 -23.77
N TYR A 680 -22.17 9.51 -24.55
CA TYR A 680 -22.64 8.20 -24.08
C TYR A 680 -22.66 7.16 -25.19
N GLN A 681 -22.52 5.89 -24.81
CA GLN A 681 -22.63 4.74 -25.71
C GLN A 681 -23.27 3.54 -24.97
N GLY A 682 -24.35 3.03 -25.51
CA GLY A 682 -25.06 1.84 -25.00
C GLY A 682 -24.83 0.62 -25.89
N GLY A 683 -25.21 -0.56 -25.40
CA GLY A 683 -25.08 -1.83 -26.12
C GLY A 683 -23.62 -2.30 -26.27
N CYS A 684 -22.73 -1.84 -25.40
CA CYS A 684 -21.30 -2.11 -25.48
C CYS A 684 -20.93 -3.49 -24.93
N THR A 685 -20.21 -4.26 -25.73
CA THR A 685 -19.51 -5.45 -25.24
C THR A 685 -18.31 -5.04 -24.36
N PRO A 686 -17.72 -5.95 -23.55
CA PRO A 686 -16.49 -5.67 -22.82
C PRO A 686 -15.35 -5.20 -23.72
N GLU A 687 -15.26 -5.71 -24.94
CA GLU A 687 -14.26 -5.32 -25.94
C GLU A 687 -14.54 -3.90 -26.48
N ASP A 688 -15.80 -3.52 -26.69
CA ASP A 688 -16.18 -2.17 -27.09
C ASP A 688 -15.80 -1.14 -26.02
N LYS A 689 -16.00 -1.46 -24.73
CA LYS A 689 -15.59 -0.62 -23.61
C LYS A 689 -14.06 -0.42 -23.58
N TYR A 690 -13.29 -1.48 -23.83
CA TYR A 690 -11.83 -1.41 -23.95
C TYR A 690 -11.41 -0.50 -25.11
N ASN A 691 -11.96 -0.72 -26.31
CA ASN A 691 -11.67 0.05 -27.52
C ASN A 691 -12.10 1.53 -27.39
N TYR A 692 -13.12 1.81 -26.58
CA TYR A 692 -13.56 3.17 -26.28
C TYR A 692 -12.47 3.97 -25.56
N ILE A 693 -11.88 3.40 -24.49
CA ILE A 693 -10.77 4.02 -23.77
C ILE A 693 -9.54 4.15 -24.68
N GLU A 694 -9.21 3.14 -25.46
CA GLU A 694 -8.06 3.18 -26.37
C GLU A 694 -8.15 4.32 -27.38
N ARG A 695 -9.36 4.58 -27.92
CA ARG A 695 -9.60 5.74 -28.81
C ARG A 695 -9.37 7.07 -28.11
N LEU A 696 -9.83 7.24 -26.88
CA LEU A 696 -9.58 8.47 -26.11
C LEU A 696 -8.08 8.68 -25.86
N GLN A 697 -7.39 7.63 -25.43
CA GLN A 697 -5.94 7.69 -25.17
C GLN A 697 -5.10 7.95 -26.45
N SER A 698 -5.48 7.37 -27.59
CA SER A 698 -4.81 7.63 -28.88
C SER A 698 -4.96 9.08 -29.33
N SER A 699 -5.99 9.81 -28.87
CA SER A 699 -6.11 11.24 -29.07
C SER A 699 -5.38 12.11 -28.02
N GLY A 700 -4.51 11.49 -27.20
CA GLY A 700 -3.70 12.18 -26.18
C GLY A 700 -4.47 12.51 -24.90
N ARG A 701 -5.65 11.91 -24.68
CA ARG A 701 -6.46 12.10 -23.47
C ARG A 701 -5.95 11.22 -22.33
N PHE A 702 -6.02 11.73 -21.10
CA PHE A 702 -5.71 10.99 -19.90
C PHE A 702 -7.03 10.52 -19.25
N VAL A 703 -7.28 9.20 -19.31
CA VAL A 703 -8.58 8.62 -19.02
C VAL A 703 -8.63 8.03 -17.61
N TRP A 704 -9.60 8.49 -16.85
CA TRP A 704 -10.00 7.92 -15.58
C TRP A 704 -11.27 7.08 -15.76
N ALA A 705 -11.27 5.80 -15.34
CA ALA A 705 -12.42 4.91 -15.42
C ALA A 705 -12.95 4.52 -14.04
N ILE A 706 -14.28 4.45 -13.92
CA ILE A 706 -14.96 3.93 -12.74
C ILE A 706 -15.95 2.85 -13.16
N GLY A 707 -15.87 1.66 -12.53
CA GLY A 707 -16.71 0.50 -12.80
C GLY A 707 -16.97 -0.36 -11.57
N ASP A 708 -17.83 -1.39 -11.67
CA ASP A 708 -18.12 -2.33 -10.58
C ASP A 708 -17.02 -3.40 -10.36
N GLY A 709 -16.07 -3.51 -11.26
CA GLY A 709 -14.89 -4.37 -11.17
C GLY A 709 -15.09 -5.81 -11.65
N VAL A 710 -16.30 -6.30 -11.81
CA VAL A 710 -16.58 -7.67 -12.27
C VAL A 710 -16.80 -7.68 -13.79
N ASN A 711 -17.76 -6.88 -14.26
CA ASN A 711 -18.10 -6.80 -15.68
C ASN A 711 -17.22 -5.80 -16.43
N ASP A 712 -16.59 -4.88 -15.72
CA ASP A 712 -15.81 -3.77 -16.27
C ASP A 712 -14.29 -4.00 -16.18
N ALA A 713 -13.85 -5.22 -15.89
CA ALA A 713 -12.42 -5.53 -15.76
C ALA A 713 -11.60 -5.06 -17.00
N PRO A 714 -12.03 -5.23 -18.25
CA PRO A 714 -11.29 -4.72 -19.41
C PRO A 714 -11.24 -3.19 -19.48
N LEU A 715 -12.34 -2.50 -19.10
CA LEU A 715 -12.45 -1.05 -19.00
C LEU A 715 -11.42 -0.53 -17.97
N LEU A 716 -11.43 -1.11 -16.76
CA LEU A 716 -10.57 -0.70 -15.65
C LEU A 716 -9.08 -0.98 -15.94
N ALA A 717 -8.78 -2.13 -16.56
CA ALA A 717 -7.41 -2.51 -16.89
C ALA A 717 -6.75 -1.60 -17.95
N ARG A 718 -7.54 -1.01 -18.85
CA ARG A 718 -7.02 -0.16 -19.94
C ARG A 718 -6.84 1.30 -19.56
N ALA A 719 -7.63 1.80 -18.62
CA ALA A 719 -7.59 3.20 -18.20
C ALA A 719 -6.24 3.61 -17.60
N ASP A 720 -5.89 4.90 -17.70
CA ASP A 720 -4.70 5.46 -17.05
C ASP A 720 -4.86 5.47 -15.53
N ILE A 721 -6.10 5.61 -15.04
CA ILE A 721 -6.50 5.40 -13.65
C ILE A 721 -7.81 4.66 -13.64
N SER A 722 -7.90 3.69 -12.75
CA SER A 722 -9.11 2.91 -12.56
C SER A 722 -9.56 2.89 -11.10
N ILE A 723 -10.85 3.11 -10.87
CA ILE A 723 -11.48 2.98 -9.55
C ILE A 723 -12.60 1.96 -9.64
N ALA A 724 -12.47 0.87 -8.89
CA ALA A 724 -13.55 -0.09 -8.73
C ALA A 724 -14.48 0.35 -7.59
N VAL A 725 -15.80 0.25 -7.80
CA VAL A 725 -16.80 0.59 -6.78
C VAL A 725 -17.40 -0.68 -6.20
N GLY A 726 -17.35 -0.79 -4.88
CA GLY A 726 -17.90 -1.93 -4.14
C GLY A 726 -16.86 -2.64 -3.28
N ALA A 727 -17.32 -3.34 -2.25
CA ALA A 727 -16.47 -3.97 -1.27
C ALA A 727 -16.43 -5.51 -1.49
N GLY A 728 -15.44 -6.03 -2.24
CA GLY A 728 -15.29 -7.47 -2.42
C GLY A 728 -13.94 -7.92 -2.95
N ALA A 729 -13.51 -9.14 -2.58
CA ALA A 729 -12.28 -9.76 -3.07
C ALA A 729 -12.21 -9.92 -4.61
N PRO A 730 -13.33 -10.12 -5.35
CA PRO A 730 -13.31 -10.15 -6.81
C PRO A 730 -12.84 -8.84 -7.46
N LEU A 731 -13.07 -7.69 -6.79
CA LEU A 731 -12.66 -6.37 -7.26
C LEU A 731 -11.14 -6.18 -7.27
N ALA A 732 -10.44 -6.82 -6.34
CA ALA A 732 -8.98 -6.79 -6.29
C ALA A 732 -8.35 -7.57 -7.46
N SER A 733 -9.00 -8.64 -7.92
CA SER A 733 -8.54 -9.43 -9.07
C SER A 733 -8.78 -8.72 -10.42
N ALA A 734 -9.67 -7.74 -10.47
CA ALA A 734 -9.91 -6.93 -11.67
C ALA A 734 -8.76 -5.95 -12.00
N GLY A 735 -7.73 -5.84 -11.14
CA GLY A 735 -6.56 -5.01 -11.42
C GLY A 735 -6.76 -3.51 -11.31
N ALA A 736 -7.81 -3.04 -10.63
CA ALA A 736 -8.08 -1.63 -10.42
C ALA A 736 -6.98 -0.93 -9.60
N ASP A 737 -6.74 0.35 -9.91
CA ASP A 737 -5.72 1.17 -9.24
C ASP A 737 -6.19 1.65 -7.86
N ALA A 738 -7.48 1.78 -7.65
CA ALA A 738 -8.07 2.08 -6.36
C ALA A 738 -9.46 1.42 -6.21
N ILE A 739 -9.91 1.25 -4.97
CA ILE A 739 -11.20 0.62 -4.64
C ILE A 739 -11.98 1.56 -3.73
N LEU A 740 -13.17 1.96 -4.16
CA LEU A 740 -14.10 2.70 -3.34
C LEU A 740 -14.93 1.70 -2.51
N THR A 741 -14.69 1.66 -1.19
CA THR A 741 -15.40 0.75 -0.28
C THR A 741 -16.75 1.31 0.17
N ALA A 742 -16.92 2.65 0.09
CA ALA A 742 -18.17 3.31 0.41
C ALA A 742 -19.27 2.99 -0.62
N SER A 743 -20.50 2.88 -0.17
CA SER A 743 -21.68 2.71 -1.04
C SER A 743 -22.04 3.99 -1.81
N SER A 744 -21.55 5.14 -1.36
CA SER A 744 -21.78 6.48 -1.88
C SER A 744 -20.61 6.98 -2.75
N LEU A 745 -20.88 7.83 -3.76
CA LEU A 745 -19.85 8.53 -4.55
C LEU A 745 -19.40 9.86 -3.92
N THR A 746 -20.04 10.30 -2.84
CA THR A 746 -19.68 11.55 -2.13
C THR A 746 -18.20 11.64 -1.74
N PRO A 747 -17.52 10.57 -1.31
CA PRO A 747 -16.09 10.62 -1.01
C PRO A 747 -15.23 11.01 -2.22
N LEU A 748 -15.60 10.60 -3.44
CA LEU A 748 -14.80 10.90 -4.64
C LEU A 748 -14.69 12.40 -4.92
N ALA A 749 -15.76 13.16 -4.66
CA ALA A 749 -15.73 14.62 -4.79
C ALA A 749 -14.72 15.26 -3.83
N LYS A 750 -14.65 14.78 -2.58
CA LYS A 750 -13.67 15.22 -1.58
C LYS A 750 -12.24 14.79 -1.94
N ILE A 751 -12.09 13.59 -2.48
CA ILE A 751 -10.78 13.04 -2.88
C ILE A 751 -10.19 13.82 -4.05
N LEU A 752 -11.00 14.26 -5.01
CA LEU A 752 -10.55 15.15 -6.08
C LEU A 752 -9.98 16.47 -5.51
N LEU A 753 -10.67 17.10 -4.54
CA LEU A 753 -10.17 18.29 -3.86
C LEU A 753 -8.86 18.03 -3.10
N LEU A 754 -8.78 16.86 -2.46
CA LEU A 754 -7.58 16.44 -1.75
C LEU A 754 -6.39 16.19 -2.70
N ALA A 755 -6.63 15.64 -3.88
CA ALA A 755 -5.60 15.44 -4.90
C ALA A 755 -4.98 16.77 -5.35
N ASP A 756 -5.80 17.80 -5.64
CA ASP A 756 -5.33 19.15 -5.97
C ASP A 756 -4.53 19.77 -4.83
N LYS A 757 -5.07 19.71 -3.61
CA LYS A 757 -4.35 20.21 -2.42
C LYS A 757 -3.03 19.49 -2.20
N THR A 758 -2.97 18.18 -2.45
CA THR A 758 -1.75 17.40 -2.33
C THR A 758 -0.70 17.89 -3.31
N GLN A 759 -1.07 18.10 -4.58
CA GLN A 759 -0.16 18.64 -5.57
C GLN A 759 0.31 20.06 -5.23
N MET A 760 -0.58 20.91 -4.70
CA MET A 760 -0.24 22.25 -4.23
C MET A 760 0.80 22.19 -3.10
N VAL A 761 0.56 21.37 -2.08
CA VAL A 761 1.48 21.20 -0.94
C VAL A 761 2.84 20.65 -1.40
N ILE A 762 2.86 19.70 -2.36
CA ILE A 762 4.12 19.21 -2.94
C ILE A 762 4.87 20.35 -3.63
N LYS A 763 4.20 21.18 -4.42
CA LYS A 763 4.82 22.33 -5.10
C LYS A 763 5.34 23.36 -4.08
N GLU A 764 4.55 23.68 -3.06
CA GLU A 764 4.95 24.58 -1.96
C GLU A 764 6.22 24.06 -1.27
N ASN A 765 6.24 22.77 -0.92
CA ASN A 765 7.37 22.14 -0.24
C ASN A 765 8.64 22.11 -1.10
N LEU A 766 8.51 21.79 -2.39
CA LEU A 766 9.62 21.81 -3.34
C LEU A 766 10.16 23.23 -3.55
N MET A 767 9.27 24.22 -3.70
CA MET A 767 9.65 25.61 -3.84
C MET A 767 10.36 26.14 -2.59
N TRP A 768 9.84 25.82 -1.40
CA TRP A 768 10.46 26.18 -0.13
C TRP A 768 11.87 25.58 -0.02
N ALA A 769 12.04 24.29 -0.33
CA ALA A 769 13.34 23.62 -0.30
C ALA A 769 14.33 24.25 -1.29
N LEU A 770 13.85 24.61 -2.48
CA LEU A 770 14.69 25.27 -3.50
C LEU A 770 15.13 26.66 -3.04
N ILE A 771 14.23 27.51 -2.55
CA ILE A 771 14.52 28.86 -2.07
C ILE A 771 15.49 28.81 -0.91
N TYR A 772 15.26 27.93 0.07
CA TYR A 772 16.15 27.75 1.21
C TYR A 772 17.58 27.43 0.73
N ASN A 773 17.75 26.43 -0.14
CA ASN A 773 19.08 26.05 -0.63
C ASN A 773 19.74 27.15 -1.48
N LEU A 774 18.95 27.86 -2.28
CA LEU A 774 19.46 28.98 -3.12
C LEU A 774 19.99 30.15 -2.26
N VAL A 775 19.47 30.35 -1.06
CA VAL A 775 19.94 31.40 -0.12
C VAL A 775 21.03 30.85 0.81
N ALA A 776 20.81 29.66 1.40
CA ALA A 776 21.69 29.13 2.43
C ALA A 776 23.08 28.75 1.91
N ILE A 777 23.16 28.15 0.69
CA ILE A 777 24.42 27.68 0.11
C ILE A 777 25.35 28.87 -0.21
N PRO A 778 24.95 29.89 -0.97
CA PRO A 778 25.81 31.06 -1.23
C PRO A 778 26.20 31.79 0.07
N ALA A 779 25.28 31.95 1.01
CA ALA A 779 25.57 32.58 2.30
C ALA A 779 26.65 31.80 3.09
N ALA A 780 26.57 30.46 3.10
CA ALA A 780 27.59 29.62 3.70
C ALA A 780 28.95 29.69 2.95
N MET A 781 28.93 29.71 1.61
CA MET A 781 30.12 29.86 0.76
C MET A 781 30.82 31.20 0.97
N MET A 782 30.06 32.28 1.22
CA MET A 782 30.59 33.61 1.55
C MET A 782 31.10 33.70 3.00
N GLY A 783 30.97 32.66 3.82
CA GLY A 783 31.38 32.66 5.21
C GLY A 783 30.47 33.48 6.16
N LEU A 784 29.27 33.80 5.70
CA LEU A 784 28.28 34.58 6.48
C LEU A 784 27.52 33.70 7.49
N VAL A 785 27.56 32.38 7.34
CA VAL A 785 26.81 31.42 8.15
C VAL A 785 27.76 30.46 8.87
N ASN A 786 27.65 30.41 10.17
CA ASN A 786 28.37 29.42 10.98
C ASN A 786 27.71 28.02 10.87
N PRO A 787 28.44 26.91 11.09
CA PRO A 787 27.91 25.56 10.98
C PRO A 787 26.67 25.30 11.87
N TRP A 788 26.58 25.89 13.06
CA TRP A 788 25.42 25.72 13.94
C TRP A 788 24.17 26.42 13.39
N ILE A 789 24.30 27.65 12.85
CA ILE A 789 23.18 28.37 12.19
C ILE A 789 22.67 27.60 10.99
N ALA A 790 23.61 27.05 10.18
CA ALA A 790 23.27 26.18 9.05
C ALA A 790 22.48 24.95 9.50
N GLY A 791 22.87 24.29 10.58
CA GLY A 791 22.21 23.12 11.14
C GLY A 791 20.78 23.41 11.66
N VAL A 792 20.60 24.52 12.38
CA VAL A 792 19.29 24.99 12.83
C VAL A 792 18.39 25.31 11.63
N GLY A 793 18.89 26.09 10.67
CA GLY A 793 18.13 26.49 9.49
C GLY A 793 17.64 25.27 8.68
N MET A 794 18.54 24.29 8.46
CA MET A 794 18.22 23.03 7.79
C MET A 794 17.12 22.25 8.54
N SER A 795 17.23 22.15 9.86
CA SER A 795 16.26 21.40 10.69
C SER A 795 14.89 22.07 10.69
N LEU A 796 14.85 23.40 10.79
CA LEU A 796 13.62 24.19 10.68
C LEU A 796 12.98 24.06 9.30
N SER A 797 13.79 24.07 8.24
CA SER A 797 13.30 23.86 6.87
C SER A 797 12.64 22.49 6.68
N SER A 798 13.25 21.42 7.18
CA SER A 798 12.68 20.07 7.15
C SER A 798 11.40 19.95 7.99
N LEU A 799 11.38 20.59 9.15
CA LEU A 799 10.20 20.64 10.01
C LEU A 799 9.05 21.40 9.34
N ALA A 800 9.32 22.54 8.69
CA ALA A 800 8.33 23.33 7.97
C ALA A 800 7.66 22.52 6.87
N VAL A 801 8.43 21.78 6.05
CA VAL A 801 7.94 20.88 5.01
C VAL A 801 7.05 19.78 5.59
N THR A 802 7.44 19.18 6.71
CA THR A 802 6.64 18.12 7.37
C THR A 802 5.34 18.67 7.94
N LEU A 803 5.38 19.83 8.59
CA LEU A 803 4.19 20.49 9.15
C LEU A 803 3.23 20.95 8.04
N ASN A 804 3.76 21.44 6.91
CA ASN A 804 2.93 21.80 5.77
C ASN A 804 2.20 20.57 5.20
N ALA A 805 2.87 19.42 5.13
CA ALA A 805 2.24 18.17 4.70
C ALA A 805 1.11 17.71 5.67
N TRP A 806 1.20 17.99 6.96
CA TRP A 806 0.14 17.66 7.94
C TRP A 806 -1.19 18.38 7.70
N ARG A 807 -1.20 19.50 6.97
CA ARG A 807 -2.44 20.18 6.56
C ARG A 807 -3.38 19.28 5.76
N LEU A 808 -2.84 18.29 5.04
CA LEU A 808 -3.62 17.32 4.25
C LEU A 808 -4.44 16.34 5.11
N ARG A 809 -4.14 16.23 6.41
CA ARG A 809 -4.90 15.36 7.33
C ARG A 809 -6.24 15.92 7.77
N LYS A 810 -6.42 17.24 7.66
CA LYS A 810 -7.62 17.96 8.14
C LYS A 810 -8.68 18.16 7.05
N VAL A 811 -8.54 17.51 5.93
CA VAL A 811 -9.47 17.63 4.79
C VAL A 811 -10.59 16.60 4.85
#